data_5dbf6e6be3cde08d5a322c91f9886d3d
#
_entry.id   5dbf6e6be3cde08d5a322c91f9886d3d
#
_cell.length_a   1.000
_cell.length_b   1.000
_cell.length_c   1.000
_cell.angle_alpha   90.00
_cell.angle_beta   90.00
_cell.angle_gamma   90.00
#
_symmetry.space_group_name_H-M   'P 1'
#
loop_
_entity.id
_entity.type
_entity.pdbx_description
1 polymer ?
#
loop_
_entity_poly.entity_id
_entity_poly.type
_entity_poly.pdbx_seq_one_letter_code
_entity_poly.pdbx_strand_id
1 'polypeptide(L)'
;AIHDQGLRIDGRRTNAGDDGGQRIPAAIHDQGLRIDDRRTTAGDGEHATLTAIHDQGLRIDDRLHLVGGQTGEAGGGASGSAHPICAALAEHGAMTTDELRKLVPDLTLMMLDELEQLGMIRVAEPDGASGGPKTDLLLCRTDATPDHRPGERQRLIIDFLEQHGESSWDELRELYGLQRGQVRALERAGWLTTREVPVWRDPFRGQRVEPRAEDPALTDEQAAAVGEILRAHGTPAQRPWLLHGVTGSGKTEVYVRLIRHVRALGRRALILLPEIALTPQFTGVMRAALGEEIAVMHSGLTPAERRDQWLQIRRGSIGVVIGARSALFAPIDDLGLIVVDEEHDPSFKQNEGVRYHARDAAVMLAAATGATVVLGSATPSLESLNNARRGRYGLARLARRVQGRPMPTIELVDLRDQPPARGDREQPDTPISVLLEQAVRQTVDAGEQVILFLNRRGYAPAMACGDCGESLQCTACEVSLTYHHRGRVMRCHYCGFSAPVPRTCPTCGSDELTSTGAGTERIEEHVVQTFADLRVGRLDRDSARGQGLQQTLQAFRRHELDVLVGTQMVTKGHDFPNVTLVGVLDGDQSLRFPDFRGGERTYQLLTQVAGRAGRGDRPGHVIIQTWKPEHHVLRAVRDGDFDGFAEAELRLRSRQGYPPFGFAALVRLNSADQVALTQAGAQLRELLTRPTSPRVHVLGPTDAPIPRVRERYRTQILLRSSERTPLHQAAALVTAFAESLRATDVRVSTDIDAQSML
;
A
#
# COMPACT_ATOMS: atom_id res chain seq x y z
N ALA A 1 -3.51 1.07 -15.77
CA ALA A 1 -4.06 0.55 -17.00
C ALA A 1 -4.98 1.49 -17.77
N ILE A 2 -4.58 2.73 -17.97
CA ILE A 2 -5.27 3.68 -18.84
C ILE A 2 -4.21 4.20 -19.81
N HIS A 3 -4.33 3.83 -21.08
CA HIS A 3 -3.88 4.56 -22.25
C HIS A 3 -3.77 3.65 -23.47
N ASP A 4 -4.71 3.79 -24.37
CA ASP A 4 -4.43 3.76 -25.82
C ASP A 4 -5.64 4.35 -26.56
N GLN A 5 -5.55 5.61 -26.92
CA GLN A 5 -6.24 6.20 -28.08
C GLN A 5 -5.39 7.38 -28.57
N GLY A 6 -4.52 7.06 -29.51
CA GLY A 6 -3.87 8.04 -30.36
C GLY A 6 -4.70 8.25 -31.61
N LEU A 7 -5.39 9.38 -31.70
CA LEU A 7 -5.99 9.88 -32.94
C LEU A 7 -4.88 10.22 -33.95
N ARG A 8 -4.90 9.59 -35.11
CA ARG A 8 -4.38 10.17 -36.36
C ARG A 8 -5.52 10.32 -37.34
N ILE A 9 -5.81 11.56 -37.67
CA ILE A 9 -6.61 11.96 -38.80
C ILE A 9 -5.65 12.02 -39.97
N ASP A 10 -5.90 11.24 -41.01
CA ASP A 10 -5.53 11.65 -42.38
C ASP A 10 -6.54 11.06 -43.35
N GLY A 11 -7.14 11.98 -44.09
CA GLY A 11 -8.15 11.68 -45.09
C GLY A 11 -7.53 11.22 -46.40
N ARG A 12 -8.24 10.31 -47.04
CA ARG A 12 -8.48 10.38 -48.51
C ARG A 12 -9.56 9.41 -48.92
N ARG A 13 -10.53 9.95 -49.61
CA ARG A 13 -11.59 9.25 -50.37
C ARG A 13 -10.97 8.46 -51.51
N THR A 14 -11.51 7.26 -51.80
CA THR A 14 -11.90 6.90 -53.19
C THR A 14 -12.86 5.71 -53.15
N ASN A 15 -13.75 5.74 -54.13
CA ASN A 15 -14.93 4.96 -54.40
C ASN A 15 -14.69 3.53 -54.88
N ALA A 16 -15.81 2.78 -54.77
CA ALA A 16 -16.43 1.89 -55.79
C ALA A 16 -16.11 0.38 -55.72
N GLY A 17 -17.20 -0.38 -55.80
CA GLY A 17 -17.29 -1.70 -56.45
C GLY A 17 -17.92 -2.81 -55.63
N ASP A 18 -19.15 -2.91 -55.65
CA ASP A 18 -20.15 -3.90 -56.08
C ASP A 18 -19.79 -5.40 -56.10
N ASP A 19 -20.82 -6.18 -55.70
CA ASP A 19 -21.23 -7.53 -56.10
C ASP A 19 -20.92 -8.74 -55.20
N GLY A 20 -22.02 -9.48 -54.97
CA GLY A 20 -21.99 -10.91 -54.81
C GLY A 20 -22.69 -11.49 -53.59
N GLY A 21 -24.00 -11.58 -53.66
CA GLY A 21 -24.81 -12.28 -52.67
C GLY A 21 -24.65 -13.80 -52.61
N GLN A 22 -25.01 -14.35 -51.47
CA GLN A 22 -25.75 -15.62 -51.37
C GLN A 22 -26.41 -15.76 -50.00
N ARG A 23 -27.71 -15.97 -50.05
CA ARG A 23 -28.61 -16.34 -48.93
C ARG A 23 -28.44 -17.80 -48.55
N ILE A 24 -28.75 -18.16 -47.29
CA ILE A 24 -29.61 -19.26 -46.80
C ILE A 24 -29.49 -19.34 -45.25
N PRO A 25 -30.47 -19.97 -44.50
CA PRO A 25 -31.62 -19.36 -43.85
C PRO A 25 -31.63 -19.45 -42.31
N ALA A 26 -32.63 -18.77 -41.76
CA ALA A 26 -32.91 -18.67 -40.33
C ALA A 26 -33.46 -19.95 -39.69
N ALA A 27 -33.17 -20.13 -38.42
CA ALA A 27 -34.07 -20.30 -37.29
C ALA A 27 -33.34 -20.90 -36.09
N ILE A 28 -33.37 -20.20 -34.95
CA ILE A 28 -33.85 -20.73 -33.68
C ILE A 28 -33.83 -19.55 -32.68
N HIS A 29 -34.91 -19.46 -31.95
CA HIS A 29 -35.31 -18.43 -31.02
C HIS A 29 -34.23 -18.00 -30.01
N ASP A 30 -34.06 -16.69 -29.98
CA ASP A 30 -33.22 -15.93 -29.08
C ASP A 30 -34.11 -15.04 -28.21
N GLN A 31 -33.95 -15.10 -26.92
CA GLN A 31 -34.42 -14.04 -26.04
C GLN A 31 -33.26 -13.06 -25.88
N GLY A 32 -33.25 -12.12 -26.80
CA GLY A 32 -32.19 -11.12 -26.88
C GLY A 32 -32.27 -10.06 -25.80
N LEU A 33 -31.20 -9.92 -25.08
CA LEU A 33 -30.80 -8.66 -24.49
C LEU A 33 -30.28 -7.76 -25.62
N ARG A 34 -31.07 -6.78 -26.03
CA ARG A 34 -30.61 -5.70 -26.90
C ARG A 34 -29.65 -4.84 -26.15
N ILE A 35 -28.37 -4.93 -26.49
CA ILE A 35 -27.42 -3.88 -26.19
C ILE A 35 -27.60 -2.81 -27.26
N ASP A 36 -28.18 -1.70 -26.84
CA ASP A 36 -28.35 -0.50 -27.66
C ASP A 36 -26.98 0.12 -27.92
N ASP A 37 -26.57 0.16 -29.18
CA ASP A 37 -25.34 0.78 -29.65
C ASP A 37 -25.45 2.31 -29.53
N ARG A 38 -25.42 2.83 -28.31
CA ARG A 38 -25.16 4.25 -28.06
C ARG A 38 -23.76 4.43 -27.59
N ARG A 39 -23.00 5.16 -28.38
CA ARG A 39 -21.68 5.68 -28.04
C ARG A 39 -21.67 6.20 -26.58
N THR A 40 -21.17 5.42 -25.67
CA THR A 40 -20.78 5.90 -24.34
C THR A 40 -19.49 6.69 -24.52
N THR A 41 -19.57 7.98 -24.26
CA THR A 41 -18.39 8.83 -24.12
C THR A 41 -17.55 8.33 -22.95
N ALA A 42 -16.25 8.46 -23.05
CA ALA A 42 -15.25 7.90 -22.10
C ALA A 42 -15.44 8.34 -20.61
N GLY A 43 -16.37 9.24 -20.33
CA GLY A 43 -16.68 9.74 -18.98
C GLY A 43 -17.48 8.79 -18.10
N ASP A 44 -18.39 7.98 -18.66
CA ASP A 44 -19.35 7.22 -17.86
C ASP A 44 -18.73 5.97 -17.17
N GLY A 45 -17.67 5.40 -17.76
CA GLY A 45 -16.94 4.28 -17.17
C GLY A 45 -16.03 4.69 -16.01
N GLU A 46 -15.47 5.89 -16.06
CA GLU A 46 -14.59 6.43 -15.01
C GLU A 46 -15.40 6.87 -13.78
N HIS A 47 -16.56 7.48 -13.98
CA HIS A 47 -17.47 7.84 -12.88
C HIS A 47 -18.01 6.61 -12.14
N ALA A 48 -18.39 5.55 -12.85
CA ALA A 48 -18.85 4.32 -12.22
C ALA A 48 -17.77 3.65 -11.36
N THR A 49 -16.50 3.72 -11.79
CA THR A 49 -15.37 3.14 -11.03
C THR A 49 -15.03 3.99 -9.80
N LEU A 50 -15.08 5.32 -9.89
CA LEU A 50 -14.87 6.23 -8.77
C LEU A 50 -16.00 6.13 -7.75
N THR A 51 -17.24 5.99 -8.19
CA THR A 51 -18.42 5.79 -7.32
C THR A 51 -18.32 4.47 -6.55
N ALA A 52 -17.91 3.37 -7.20
CA ALA A 52 -17.70 2.08 -6.55
C ALA A 52 -16.53 2.11 -5.54
N ILE A 53 -15.53 2.96 -5.78
CA ILE A 53 -14.40 3.17 -4.89
C ILE A 53 -14.81 4.00 -3.66
N HIS A 54 -15.64 5.03 -3.85
CA HIS A 54 -16.21 5.84 -2.77
C HIS A 54 -17.14 5.04 -1.85
N ASP A 55 -17.93 4.14 -2.39
CA ASP A 55 -18.88 3.30 -1.63
C ASP A 55 -18.23 2.40 -0.56
N GLN A 56 -16.95 2.09 -0.69
CA GLN A 56 -16.24 1.26 0.31
C GLN A 56 -15.65 2.05 1.51
N GLY A 57 -15.59 3.37 1.43
CA GLY A 57 -15.17 4.25 2.54
C GLY A 57 -16.24 4.45 3.61
N LEU A 58 -17.49 4.24 3.28
CA LEU A 58 -18.66 4.49 4.13
C LEU A 58 -19.26 3.20 4.70
N ARG A 59 -18.54 2.53 5.58
CA ARG A 59 -19.15 1.72 6.64
C ARG A 59 -19.25 2.57 7.90
N ILE A 60 -20.07 3.59 7.85
CA ILE A 60 -20.51 4.32 9.03
C ILE A 60 -22.00 4.02 9.12
N ASP A 61 -22.47 3.57 10.28
CA ASP A 61 -23.90 3.43 10.63
C ASP A 61 -24.56 4.82 10.75
N ASP A 62 -24.36 5.68 9.76
CA ASP A 62 -24.93 7.02 9.73
C ASP A 62 -26.41 6.90 9.37
N ARG A 63 -27.27 7.41 10.26
CA ARG A 63 -28.71 7.51 10.00
C ARG A 63 -29.00 8.79 9.24
N LEU A 64 -29.75 8.66 8.15
CA LEU A 64 -30.23 9.73 7.31
C LEU A 64 -31.58 10.20 7.84
N HIS A 65 -31.75 11.50 8.04
CA HIS A 65 -33.00 12.13 8.50
C HIS A 65 -33.49 13.12 7.46
N LEU A 66 -34.80 13.21 7.31
CA LEU A 66 -35.42 14.30 6.58
C LEU A 66 -35.32 15.60 7.39
N VAL A 67 -34.95 16.69 6.75
CA VAL A 67 -34.90 18.00 7.40
C VAL A 67 -36.32 18.60 7.37
N GLY A 68 -36.94 18.63 8.55
CA GLY A 68 -38.18 19.32 8.91
C GLY A 68 -39.25 19.58 7.85
N GLY A 69 -40.37 18.87 7.91
CA GLY A 69 -41.74 19.31 7.57
C GLY A 69 -42.03 20.11 6.27
N GLN A 70 -41.09 20.24 5.36
CA GLN A 70 -41.35 20.85 4.05
C GLN A 70 -41.63 19.75 3.01
N THR A 71 -42.87 19.30 2.94
CA THR A 71 -43.43 18.85 1.67
C THR A 71 -43.39 20.07 0.77
N GLY A 72 -42.27 20.20 -0.01
CA GLY A 72 -41.97 21.42 -0.76
C GLY A 72 -42.97 21.66 -1.85
N GLU A 73 -43.81 22.65 -1.67
CA GLU A 73 -44.31 23.49 -2.73
C GLU A 73 -43.23 24.52 -3.09
N ALA A 74 -42.29 24.10 -3.92
CA ALA A 74 -41.46 25.03 -4.68
C ALA A 74 -42.16 25.32 -6.00
N GLY A 75 -42.58 26.56 -6.17
CA GLY A 75 -43.36 27.04 -7.29
C GLY A 75 -42.75 26.77 -8.67
N GLY A 76 -43.62 26.38 -9.60
CA GLY A 76 -43.44 26.51 -11.03
C GLY A 76 -43.13 25.25 -11.81
N GLY A 77 -44.12 24.40 -12.10
CA GLY A 77 -44.26 23.73 -13.39
C GLY A 77 -43.43 22.51 -13.67
N ALA A 78 -43.72 21.36 -13.03
CA ALA A 78 -43.74 20.03 -13.62
C ALA A 78 -44.21 19.05 -12.52
N SER A 79 -45.02 18.06 -12.82
CA SER A 79 -45.63 17.07 -11.94
C SER A 79 -44.59 16.43 -11.02
N GLY A 80 -44.55 16.84 -9.73
CA GLY A 80 -43.53 16.43 -8.77
C GLY A 80 -43.80 15.03 -8.21
N SER A 81 -43.09 14.03 -8.67
CA SER A 81 -42.86 12.82 -7.88
C SER A 81 -41.79 13.15 -6.83
N ALA A 82 -42.12 12.97 -5.55
CA ALA A 82 -41.13 13.13 -4.46
C ALA A 82 -39.92 12.26 -4.74
N HIS A 83 -38.70 12.81 -4.51
CA HIS A 83 -37.47 12.04 -4.74
C HIS A 83 -37.51 10.73 -3.94
N PRO A 84 -37.18 9.56 -4.54
CA PRO A 84 -37.39 8.24 -3.92
C PRO A 84 -36.75 8.12 -2.52
N ILE A 85 -35.60 8.75 -2.32
CA ILE A 85 -34.88 8.80 -1.03
C ILE A 85 -35.69 9.57 0.02
N CYS A 86 -36.22 10.73 -0.34
CA CYS A 86 -37.02 11.56 0.56
C CYS A 86 -38.35 10.87 0.90
N ALA A 87 -38.96 10.16 -0.06
CA ALA A 87 -40.18 9.39 0.16
C ALA A 87 -39.92 8.23 1.15
N ALA A 88 -38.84 7.47 0.96
CA ALA A 88 -38.47 6.38 1.86
C ALA A 88 -38.19 6.88 3.29
N LEU A 89 -37.47 7.99 3.44
CA LEU A 89 -37.20 8.60 4.75
C LEU A 89 -38.45 9.20 5.40
N ALA A 90 -39.43 9.67 4.61
CA ALA A 90 -40.70 10.18 5.13
C ALA A 90 -41.59 9.05 5.67
N GLU A 91 -41.56 7.88 5.01
CA GLU A 91 -42.39 6.73 5.37
C GLU A 91 -41.80 5.91 6.54
N HIS A 92 -40.49 5.71 6.55
CA HIS A 92 -39.81 4.79 7.48
C HIS A 92 -39.00 5.51 8.57
N GLY A 93 -38.89 6.85 8.52
CA GLY A 93 -38.11 7.64 9.47
C GLY A 93 -36.60 7.57 9.16
N ALA A 94 -35.79 7.80 10.20
CA ALA A 94 -34.34 7.78 10.07
C ALA A 94 -33.80 6.39 9.75
N MET A 95 -33.01 6.28 8.67
CA MET A 95 -32.49 5.02 8.17
C MET A 95 -30.99 5.06 7.95
N THR A 96 -30.33 3.93 8.08
CA THR A 96 -28.94 3.77 7.64
C THR A 96 -28.86 3.70 6.11
N THR A 97 -27.70 3.99 5.56
CA THR A 97 -27.47 3.89 4.10
C THR A 97 -27.76 2.49 3.57
N ASP A 98 -27.47 1.44 4.35
CA ASP A 98 -27.73 0.04 3.96
C ASP A 98 -29.22 -0.32 4.01
N GLU A 99 -29.98 0.24 4.94
CA GLU A 99 -31.44 0.08 4.98
C GLU A 99 -32.09 0.81 3.82
N LEU A 100 -31.61 2.02 3.52
CA LEU A 100 -32.12 2.83 2.40
C LEU A 100 -31.83 2.18 1.03
N ARG A 101 -30.66 1.54 0.85
CA ARG A 101 -30.34 0.79 -0.37
C ARG A 101 -31.27 -0.39 -0.65
N LYS A 102 -31.86 -0.97 0.38
CA LYS A 102 -32.84 -2.06 0.19
C LYS A 102 -34.16 -1.55 -0.41
N LEU A 103 -34.49 -0.29 -0.16
CA LEU A 103 -35.69 0.36 -0.64
C LEU A 103 -35.44 1.13 -1.94
N VAL A 104 -34.25 1.68 -2.11
CA VAL A 104 -33.81 2.44 -3.28
C VAL A 104 -32.56 1.77 -3.85
N PRO A 105 -32.69 0.74 -4.71
CA PRO A 105 -31.56 -0.06 -5.20
C PRO A 105 -30.50 0.76 -5.96
N ASP A 106 -30.91 1.84 -6.63
CA ASP A 106 -30.03 2.71 -7.42
C ASP A 106 -29.42 3.85 -6.58
N LEU A 107 -29.47 3.74 -5.25
CA LEU A 107 -28.91 4.73 -4.34
C LEU A 107 -27.42 4.92 -4.54
N THR A 108 -27.01 6.12 -4.90
CA THR A 108 -25.61 6.56 -4.97
C THR A 108 -25.31 7.57 -3.87
N LEU A 109 -24.04 7.67 -3.46
CA LEU A 109 -23.60 8.68 -2.51
C LEU A 109 -23.77 10.09 -3.05
N MET A 110 -23.58 10.28 -4.35
CA MET A 110 -23.77 11.55 -5.03
C MET A 110 -25.20 12.07 -4.89
N MET A 111 -26.20 11.17 -4.93
CA MET A 111 -27.62 11.53 -4.68
C MET A 111 -27.84 11.96 -3.22
N LEU A 112 -27.13 11.35 -2.26
CA LEU A 112 -27.22 11.74 -0.87
C LEU A 112 -26.54 13.09 -0.64
N ASP A 113 -25.35 13.31 -1.19
CA ASP A 113 -24.64 14.59 -1.10
C ASP A 113 -25.44 15.74 -1.74
N GLU A 114 -26.07 15.51 -2.89
CA GLU A 114 -26.91 16.47 -3.57
C GLU A 114 -28.13 16.84 -2.73
N LEU A 115 -28.82 15.87 -2.14
CA LEU A 115 -29.97 16.11 -1.27
C LEU A 115 -29.56 16.76 0.07
N GLU A 116 -28.38 16.48 0.58
CA GLU A 116 -27.83 17.15 1.78
C GLU A 116 -27.47 18.61 1.46
N GLN A 117 -26.85 18.90 0.31
CA GLN A 117 -26.57 20.26 -0.14
C GLN A 117 -27.85 21.09 -0.40
N LEU A 118 -28.90 20.43 -0.89
CA LEU A 118 -30.22 21.05 -1.03
C LEU A 118 -30.95 21.23 0.31
N GLY A 119 -30.38 20.73 1.41
CA GLY A 119 -30.98 20.80 2.74
C GLY A 119 -32.24 19.91 2.90
N MET A 120 -32.45 18.95 2.02
CA MET A 120 -33.60 18.04 2.04
C MET A 120 -33.43 16.88 3.00
N ILE A 121 -32.19 16.41 3.17
CA ILE A 121 -31.81 15.37 4.13
C ILE A 121 -30.68 15.89 5.02
N ARG A 122 -30.49 15.24 6.15
CA ARG A 122 -29.33 15.45 7.04
C ARG A 122 -28.80 14.09 7.45
N VAL A 123 -27.50 13.90 7.30
CA VAL A 123 -26.79 12.76 7.86
C VAL A 123 -26.68 13.00 9.36
N ALA A 124 -27.41 12.24 10.16
CA ALA A 124 -27.28 12.28 11.60
C ALA A 124 -26.24 11.27 12.05
N GLU A 125 -25.53 11.62 13.11
CA GLU A 125 -24.63 10.70 13.78
C GLU A 125 -25.42 9.52 14.38
N PRO A 126 -24.90 8.28 14.34
CA PRO A 126 -25.59 7.12 14.88
C PRO A 126 -25.86 7.33 16.37
N ASP A 127 -27.14 7.27 16.76
CA ASP A 127 -27.57 7.22 18.15
C ASP A 127 -27.01 5.97 18.82
N GLY A 128 -25.93 6.10 19.60
CA GLY A 128 -25.40 4.99 20.39
C GLY A 128 -23.91 4.71 20.30
N ALA A 129 -23.17 5.28 19.33
CA ALA A 129 -21.74 5.37 19.49
C ALA A 129 -21.47 6.51 20.47
N SER A 130 -21.21 6.19 21.72
CA SER A 130 -20.80 7.12 22.79
C SER A 130 -19.53 7.87 22.34
N GLY A 131 -19.69 9.02 21.68
CA GLY A 131 -18.59 9.84 21.27
C GLY A 131 -18.85 10.72 20.07
N GLY A 132 -19.72 11.71 20.23
CA GLY A 132 -19.60 12.96 19.46
C GLY A 132 -18.17 13.49 19.53
N PRO A 133 -17.75 14.49 18.73
CA PRO A 133 -16.45 15.11 18.92
C PRO A 133 -16.33 15.41 20.42
N LYS A 134 -15.19 14.98 21.04
CA LYS A 134 -14.96 15.34 22.43
C LYS A 134 -15.09 16.84 22.48
N THR A 135 -16.10 17.36 23.18
CA THR A 135 -16.21 18.81 23.37
C THR A 135 -15.34 19.19 24.56
N ASP A 136 -14.53 20.21 24.39
CA ASP A 136 -13.87 20.91 25.48
C ASP A 136 -14.52 22.29 25.66
N LEU A 137 -14.41 22.80 26.85
CA LEU A 137 -14.93 24.09 27.19
C LEU A 137 -13.84 25.12 26.93
N LEU A 138 -14.01 25.97 25.93
CA LEU A 138 -13.13 27.10 25.69
C LEU A 138 -13.56 28.24 26.58
N LEU A 139 -12.63 28.77 27.37
CA LEU A 139 -12.86 29.92 28.27
C LEU A 139 -12.34 31.20 27.59
N CYS A 140 -13.21 32.17 27.49
CA CYS A 140 -12.91 33.45 26.87
C CYS A 140 -13.16 34.55 27.92
N ARG A 141 -12.20 35.46 28.10
CA ARG A 141 -12.42 36.62 28.96
C ARG A 141 -13.48 37.53 28.34
N THR A 142 -14.31 38.17 29.21
CA THR A 142 -15.22 39.23 28.79
C THR A 142 -14.56 40.60 28.99
N ASP A 143 -14.97 41.60 28.19
CA ASP A 143 -14.52 42.99 28.36
C ASP A 143 -15.16 43.67 29.58
N ALA A 144 -16.09 43.00 30.26
CA ALA A 144 -16.76 43.52 31.43
C ALA A 144 -15.83 43.54 32.66
N THR A 145 -15.89 44.56 33.45
CA THR A 145 -15.27 44.65 34.77
C THR A 145 -16.37 44.51 35.83
N PRO A 146 -16.70 43.28 36.27
CA PRO A 146 -17.76 43.05 37.23
C PRO A 146 -17.42 43.63 38.61
N ASP A 147 -18.44 44.07 39.37
CA ASP A 147 -18.28 44.65 40.70
C ASP A 147 -17.76 43.65 41.75
N HIS A 148 -17.83 42.34 41.44
CA HIS A 148 -17.36 41.31 42.34
C HIS A 148 -15.86 41.03 42.17
N ARG A 149 -15.09 41.23 43.27
CA ARG A 149 -13.63 40.93 43.25
C ARG A 149 -13.36 39.43 43.21
N PRO A 150 -12.61 38.94 42.20
CA PRO A 150 -12.25 37.53 42.11
C PRO A 150 -11.27 37.15 43.24
N GLY A 151 -11.40 35.90 43.73
CA GLY A 151 -10.42 35.32 44.65
C GLY A 151 -9.05 35.13 44.00
N GLU A 152 -8.01 34.90 44.80
CA GLU A 152 -6.62 34.80 44.33
C GLU A 152 -6.42 33.82 43.17
N ARG A 153 -6.95 32.60 43.28
CA ARG A 153 -6.90 31.59 42.19
C ARG A 153 -7.72 32.01 40.95
N GLN A 154 -8.83 32.66 41.14
CA GLN A 154 -9.66 33.12 40.05
C GLN A 154 -8.98 34.28 39.29
N ARG A 155 -8.22 35.11 40.00
CA ARG A 155 -7.41 36.17 39.38
C ARG A 155 -6.33 35.63 38.49
N LEU A 156 -5.60 34.58 38.91
CA LEU A 156 -4.60 33.92 38.08
C LEU A 156 -5.16 33.43 36.74
N ILE A 157 -6.40 32.93 36.72
CA ILE A 157 -7.06 32.46 35.50
C ILE A 157 -7.42 33.65 34.60
N ILE A 158 -7.97 34.75 35.21
CA ILE A 158 -8.32 35.95 34.47
C ILE A 158 -7.07 36.58 33.87
N ASP A 159 -5.99 36.71 34.64
CA ASP A 159 -4.71 37.27 34.21
C ASP A 159 -4.09 36.39 33.10
N PHE A 160 -4.22 35.07 33.20
CA PHE A 160 -3.76 34.14 32.14
C PHE A 160 -4.56 34.37 30.85
N LEU A 161 -5.90 34.41 30.92
CA LEU A 161 -6.75 34.67 29.76
C LEU A 161 -6.55 36.09 29.18
N GLU A 162 -6.16 37.03 30.00
CA GLU A 162 -5.82 38.41 29.55
C GLU A 162 -4.52 38.43 28.75
N GLN A 163 -3.53 37.62 29.15
CA GLN A 163 -2.21 37.58 28.50
C GLN A 163 -2.18 36.66 27.29
N HIS A 164 -2.92 35.56 27.32
CA HIS A 164 -2.83 34.49 26.32
C HIS A 164 -4.07 34.33 25.44
N GLY A 165 -5.15 35.09 25.74
CA GLY A 165 -6.42 35.02 25.03
C GLY A 165 -7.29 33.83 25.47
N GLU A 166 -8.00 33.23 24.52
CA GLU A 166 -8.86 32.09 24.79
C GLU A 166 -8.02 30.83 25.12
N SER A 167 -8.44 30.06 26.16
CA SER A 167 -7.77 28.84 26.55
C SER A 167 -8.77 27.72 26.87
N SER A 168 -8.34 26.47 26.65
CA SER A 168 -9.19 25.30 26.89
C SER A 168 -9.29 24.97 28.40
N TRP A 169 -10.43 24.39 28.78
CA TRP A 169 -10.62 23.86 30.13
C TRP A 169 -9.54 22.82 30.52
N ASP A 170 -9.19 21.88 29.59
CA ASP A 170 -8.19 20.87 29.89
C ASP A 170 -6.81 21.49 30.16
N GLU A 171 -6.42 22.54 29.43
CA GLU A 171 -5.17 23.29 29.63
C GLU A 171 -5.13 24.02 30.99
N LEU A 172 -6.16 24.77 31.29
CA LEU A 172 -6.23 25.50 32.56
C LEU A 172 -6.38 24.58 33.77
N ARG A 173 -6.98 23.40 33.58
CA ARG A 173 -7.03 22.36 34.62
C ARG A 173 -5.65 21.77 34.89
N GLU A 174 -4.86 21.52 33.87
CA GLU A 174 -3.50 21.01 33.99
C GLU A 174 -2.55 22.03 34.65
N LEU A 175 -2.63 23.29 34.22
CA LEU A 175 -1.76 24.35 34.72
C LEU A 175 -2.11 24.84 36.13
N TYR A 176 -3.41 24.99 36.44
CA TYR A 176 -3.88 25.63 37.66
C TYR A 176 -4.78 24.77 38.54
N GLY A 177 -5.03 23.50 38.16
CA GLY A 177 -5.93 22.63 38.91
C GLY A 177 -7.39 23.11 38.92
N LEU A 178 -7.82 23.82 37.87
CA LEU A 178 -9.13 24.44 37.76
C LEU A 178 -10.28 23.43 37.91
N GLN A 179 -11.31 23.78 38.70
CA GLN A 179 -12.51 22.96 38.87
C GLN A 179 -13.73 23.59 38.16
N ARG A 180 -14.62 22.74 37.63
CA ARG A 180 -15.83 23.20 36.89
C ARG A 180 -16.70 24.16 37.70
N GLY A 181 -16.74 24.00 39.04
CA GLY A 181 -17.44 24.95 39.91
C GLY A 181 -16.89 26.39 39.90
N GLN A 182 -15.58 26.50 39.78
CA GLN A 182 -14.89 27.82 39.72
C GLN A 182 -15.16 28.53 38.39
N VAL A 183 -15.18 27.77 37.27
CA VAL A 183 -15.55 28.33 35.95
C VAL A 183 -16.97 28.85 35.95
N ARG A 184 -17.93 28.06 36.43
CA ARG A 184 -19.34 28.50 36.56
C ARG A 184 -19.51 29.72 37.48
N ALA A 185 -18.66 29.87 38.49
CA ALA A 185 -18.66 31.01 39.37
C ALA A 185 -18.16 32.27 38.66
N LEU A 186 -17.05 32.15 37.89
CA LEU A 186 -16.50 33.25 37.08
C LEU A 186 -17.44 33.66 35.94
N GLU A 187 -18.09 32.68 35.32
CA GLU A 187 -19.06 32.94 34.25
C GLU A 187 -20.30 33.65 34.78
N ARG A 188 -20.87 33.19 35.91
CA ARG A 188 -22.00 33.89 36.57
C ARG A 188 -21.63 35.28 37.07
N ALA A 189 -20.38 35.48 37.46
CA ALA A 189 -19.87 36.80 37.86
C ALA A 189 -19.56 37.71 36.65
N GLY A 190 -19.65 37.21 35.43
CA GLY A 190 -19.42 37.97 34.20
C GLY A 190 -17.94 38.18 33.83
N TRP A 191 -16.98 37.46 34.47
CA TRP A 191 -15.54 37.61 34.17
C TRP A 191 -15.11 36.87 32.90
N LEU A 192 -15.81 35.79 32.56
CA LEU A 192 -15.54 34.98 31.37
C LEU A 192 -16.84 34.46 30.77
N THR A 193 -16.76 34.08 29.51
CA THR A 193 -17.77 33.27 28.82
C THR A 193 -17.18 31.93 28.47
N THR A 194 -18.04 30.91 28.37
CA THR A 194 -17.65 29.59 27.95
C THR A 194 -18.37 29.20 26.67
N ARG A 195 -17.66 28.59 25.76
CA ARG A 195 -18.25 27.91 24.57
C ARG A 195 -17.73 26.51 24.44
N GLU A 196 -18.61 25.59 24.08
CA GLU A 196 -18.21 24.26 23.76
C GLU A 196 -17.58 24.25 22.36
N VAL A 197 -16.37 23.76 22.28
CA VAL A 197 -15.63 23.56 21.01
C VAL A 197 -15.32 22.12 20.80
N PRO A 198 -15.46 21.59 19.60
CA PRO A 198 -15.06 20.23 19.31
C PRO A 198 -13.55 20.09 19.46
N VAL A 199 -13.10 19.17 20.28
CA VAL A 199 -11.69 18.79 20.41
C VAL A 199 -11.45 17.53 19.58
N TRP A 200 -10.68 17.71 18.54
CA TRP A 200 -10.30 16.62 17.67
C TRP A 200 -9.24 15.74 18.34
N ARG A 201 -9.41 14.43 18.25
CA ARG A 201 -8.41 13.49 18.74
C ARG A 201 -7.23 13.50 17.77
N ASP A 202 -6.07 14.01 18.23
CA ASP A 202 -4.83 13.88 17.50
C ASP A 202 -4.17 12.53 17.86
N PRO A 203 -3.97 11.61 16.90
CA PRO A 203 -3.31 10.33 17.14
C PRO A 203 -1.89 10.46 17.71
N PHE A 204 -1.28 11.63 17.56
CA PHE A 204 0.08 11.92 18.00
C PHE A 204 0.14 12.92 19.17
N ARG A 205 -0.89 12.97 20.01
CA ARG A 205 -0.93 13.84 21.20
C ARG A 205 0.34 13.72 22.04
N GLY A 206 0.93 14.87 22.36
CA GLY A 206 2.15 14.97 23.17
C GLY A 206 3.44 15.15 22.37
N GLN A 207 3.41 15.06 21.05
CA GLN A 207 4.55 15.48 20.23
C GLN A 207 4.41 16.97 19.89
N ARG A 208 5.00 17.83 20.73
CA ARG A 208 5.26 19.21 20.31
C ARG A 208 6.29 19.15 19.18
N VAL A 209 5.88 19.53 18.00
CA VAL A 209 6.75 19.63 16.83
C VAL A 209 7.00 21.12 16.62
N GLU A 210 8.23 21.54 16.86
CA GLU A 210 8.63 22.91 16.51
C GLU A 210 8.74 23.04 14.99
N PRO A 211 8.15 24.08 14.39
CA PRO A 211 8.33 24.37 12.98
C PRO A 211 9.82 24.47 12.65
N ARG A 212 10.21 23.99 11.49
CA ARG A 212 11.57 24.12 10.99
C ARG A 212 11.91 25.60 10.81
N ALA A 213 12.99 26.08 11.47
CA ALA A 213 13.41 27.47 11.41
C ALA A 213 13.84 27.91 9.99
N GLU A 214 14.56 27.02 9.29
CA GLU A 214 15.02 27.25 7.92
C GLU A 214 14.89 25.99 7.07
N ASP A 215 14.61 26.17 5.79
CA ASP A 215 14.58 25.09 4.83
C ASP A 215 16.00 24.70 4.40
N PRO A 216 16.33 23.40 4.29
CA PRO A 216 17.58 23.00 3.72
C PRO A 216 17.66 23.42 2.25
N ALA A 217 18.85 23.84 1.84
CA ALA A 217 19.11 24.11 0.43
C ALA A 217 18.90 22.83 -0.38
N LEU A 218 18.17 22.94 -1.49
CA LEU A 218 18.00 21.83 -2.41
C LEU A 218 19.33 21.54 -3.12
N THR A 219 19.62 20.27 -3.35
CA THR A 219 20.66 19.88 -4.29
C THR A 219 20.23 20.20 -5.72
N ASP A 220 21.18 20.30 -6.66
CA ASP A 220 20.87 20.57 -8.06
C ASP A 220 19.85 19.56 -8.64
N GLU A 221 20.00 18.26 -8.29
CA GLU A 221 19.10 17.21 -8.71
C GLU A 221 17.68 17.39 -8.13
N GLN A 222 17.57 17.77 -6.86
CA GLN A 222 16.28 18.06 -6.23
C GLN A 222 15.62 19.30 -6.83
N ALA A 223 16.39 20.37 -7.03
CA ALA A 223 15.88 21.61 -7.63
C ALA A 223 15.41 21.37 -9.08
N ALA A 224 16.15 20.60 -9.87
CA ALA A 224 15.75 20.20 -11.21
C ALA A 224 14.44 19.39 -11.20
N ALA A 225 14.35 18.37 -10.31
CA ALA A 225 13.15 17.54 -10.18
C ALA A 225 11.91 18.37 -9.80
N VAL A 226 12.01 19.23 -8.79
CA VAL A 226 10.92 20.15 -8.40
C VAL A 226 10.54 21.06 -9.58
N GLY A 227 11.53 21.67 -10.25
CA GLY A 227 11.29 22.58 -11.35
C GLY A 227 10.62 21.91 -12.55
N GLU A 228 10.97 20.67 -12.90
CA GLU A 228 10.35 19.92 -13.99
C GLU A 228 8.91 19.54 -13.69
N ILE A 229 8.65 19.04 -12.48
CA ILE A 229 7.30 18.65 -12.04
C ILE A 229 6.38 19.87 -12.00
N LEU A 230 6.84 20.99 -11.43
CA LEU A 230 6.03 22.20 -11.32
C LEU A 230 5.78 22.88 -12.68
N ARG A 231 6.72 22.83 -13.60
CA ARG A 231 6.50 23.36 -14.97
C ARG A 231 5.41 22.58 -15.72
N ALA A 232 5.24 21.29 -15.43
CA ALA A 232 4.19 20.47 -16.02
C ALA A 232 2.84 20.60 -15.30
N HIS A 233 2.83 21.02 -14.02
CA HIS A 233 1.63 21.11 -13.20
C HIS A 233 0.58 22.04 -13.80
N GLY A 234 -0.67 21.56 -13.93
CA GLY A 234 -1.79 22.34 -14.46
C GLY A 234 -1.71 22.64 -15.98
N THR A 235 -0.78 22.02 -16.71
CA THR A 235 -0.61 22.20 -18.16
C THR A 235 -1.05 20.96 -18.95
N PRO A 236 -1.27 21.04 -20.26
CA PRO A 236 -1.53 19.86 -21.10
C PRO A 236 -0.39 18.83 -21.11
N ALA A 237 0.80 19.19 -20.64
CA ALA A 237 1.95 18.30 -20.50
C ALA A 237 1.93 17.53 -19.16
N GLN A 238 0.91 17.76 -18.31
CA GLN A 238 0.78 17.07 -17.04
C GLN A 238 0.64 15.57 -17.24
N ARG A 239 1.46 14.82 -16.52
CA ARG A 239 1.51 13.36 -16.55
C ARG A 239 1.98 12.86 -15.18
N PRO A 240 1.79 11.58 -14.85
CA PRO A 240 2.40 11.00 -13.67
C PRO A 240 3.92 11.12 -13.70
N TRP A 241 4.54 11.33 -12.53
CA TRP A 241 5.99 11.45 -12.41
C TRP A 241 6.56 10.29 -11.62
N LEU A 242 7.61 9.69 -12.10
CA LEU A 242 8.45 8.76 -11.35
C LEU A 242 9.66 9.51 -10.80
N LEU A 243 9.72 9.66 -9.48
CA LEU A 243 10.87 10.21 -8.76
C LEU A 243 11.75 9.06 -8.31
N HIS A 244 12.74 8.71 -9.12
CA HIS A 244 13.71 7.67 -8.83
C HIS A 244 14.91 8.27 -8.08
N GLY A 245 14.98 8.05 -6.78
CA GLY A 245 16.06 8.61 -5.95
C GLY A 245 16.64 7.57 -5.01
N VAL A 246 17.97 7.42 -5.00
CA VAL A 246 18.65 6.48 -4.11
C VAL A 246 18.26 6.70 -2.64
N THR A 247 18.47 5.69 -1.80
CA THR A 247 18.20 5.82 -0.36
C THR A 247 19.05 6.95 0.24
N GLY A 248 18.40 7.90 0.92
CA GLY A 248 19.08 9.08 1.47
C GLY A 248 19.29 10.22 0.46
N SER A 249 18.69 10.19 -0.73
CA SER A 249 18.74 11.29 -1.71
C SER A 249 17.86 12.49 -1.36
N GLY A 250 17.06 12.42 -0.28
CA GLY A 250 16.19 13.50 0.17
C GLY A 250 14.91 13.65 -0.65
N LYS A 251 14.31 12.56 -1.14
CA LYS A 251 12.99 12.56 -1.81
C LYS A 251 11.93 13.33 -1.01
N THR A 252 11.95 13.20 0.31
CA THR A 252 11.01 13.88 1.21
C THR A 252 11.05 15.40 1.06
N GLU A 253 12.24 15.99 0.85
CA GLU A 253 12.36 17.44 0.64
C GLU A 253 11.72 17.87 -0.69
N VAL A 254 11.84 17.06 -1.75
CA VAL A 254 11.12 17.29 -3.01
C VAL A 254 9.61 17.29 -2.75
N TYR A 255 9.09 16.32 -1.97
CA TYR A 255 7.66 16.27 -1.62
C TYR A 255 7.22 17.52 -0.86
N VAL A 256 7.99 17.96 0.13
CA VAL A 256 7.69 19.17 0.92
C VAL A 256 7.58 20.40 0.00
N ARG A 257 8.51 20.58 -0.95
CA ARG A 257 8.48 21.71 -1.89
C ARG A 257 7.25 21.69 -2.80
N LEU A 258 6.91 20.51 -3.30
CA LEU A 258 5.72 20.32 -4.16
C LEU A 258 4.43 20.58 -3.37
N ILE A 259 4.34 20.07 -2.14
CA ILE A 259 3.19 20.27 -1.26
C ILE A 259 3.00 21.75 -0.96
N ARG A 260 4.05 22.47 -0.54
CA ARG A 260 3.97 23.90 -0.25
C ARG A 260 3.51 24.70 -1.47
N HIS A 261 3.99 24.36 -2.66
CA HIS A 261 3.54 25.02 -3.89
C HIS A 261 2.05 24.83 -4.12
N VAL A 262 1.56 23.59 -4.02
CA VAL A 262 0.14 23.25 -4.21
C VAL A 262 -0.74 23.90 -3.12
N ARG A 263 -0.25 23.93 -1.86
CA ARG A 263 -0.91 24.61 -0.76
C ARG A 263 -1.01 26.13 -0.96
N ALA A 264 0.05 26.75 -1.50
CA ALA A 264 0.03 28.16 -1.86
C ALA A 264 -0.99 28.51 -2.95
N LEU A 265 -1.37 27.53 -3.80
CA LEU A 265 -2.45 27.63 -4.78
C LEU A 265 -3.84 27.37 -4.17
N GLY A 266 -3.95 27.17 -2.85
CA GLY A 266 -5.20 26.86 -2.15
C GLY A 266 -5.66 25.41 -2.29
N ARG A 267 -4.91 24.57 -3.00
CA ARG A 267 -5.24 23.14 -3.21
C ARG A 267 -4.64 22.26 -2.11
N ARG A 268 -5.15 21.03 -1.99
CA ARG A 268 -4.76 20.07 -0.96
C ARG A 268 -3.84 18.99 -1.49
N ALA A 269 -3.14 18.32 -0.57
CA ALA A 269 -2.20 17.25 -0.90
C ALA A 269 -2.51 15.96 -0.14
N LEU A 270 -2.30 14.82 -0.83
CA LEU A 270 -2.38 13.48 -0.27
C LEU A 270 -1.01 12.79 -0.37
N ILE A 271 -0.54 12.21 0.72
CA ILE A 271 0.68 11.40 0.76
C ILE A 271 0.32 9.98 1.15
N LEU A 272 0.61 9.03 0.28
CA LEU A 272 0.45 7.60 0.54
C LEU A 272 1.81 7.00 0.92
N LEU A 273 1.83 6.29 2.03
CA LEU A 273 3.01 5.59 2.56
C LEU A 273 2.68 4.11 2.80
N PRO A 274 3.65 3.20 2.72
CA PRO A 274 3.49 1.88 3.31
C PRO A 274 3.14 2.00 4.79
N GLU A 275 2.20 1.18 5.28
CA GLU A 275 1.67 1.29 6.65
C GLU A 275 2.75 1.30 7.73
N ILE A 276 3.80 0.50 7.53
CA ILE A 276 4.96 0.44 8.45
C ILE A 276 5.91 1.64 8.36
N ALA A 277 5.83 2.46 7.31
CA ALA A 277 6.58 3.70 7.17
C ALA A 277 5.85 4.89 7.80
N LEU A 278 4.56 4.73 8.10
CA LEU A 278 3.72 5.73 8.75
C LEU A 278 4.02 5.78 10.25
N THR A 279 5.16 6.35 10.59
CA THR A 279 5.61 6.49 11.97
C THR A 279 5.31 7.87 12.51
N PRO A 280 5.16 8.03 13.85
CA PRO A 280 5.06 9.35 14.47
C PRO A 280 6.22 10.27 14.07
N GLN A 281 7.42 9.69 13.90
CA GLN A 281 8.62 10.43 13.50
C GLN A 281 8.48 11.03 12.09
N PHE A 282 7.98 10.27 11.11
CA PHE A 282 7.76 10.79 9.75
C PHE A 282 6.71 11.92 9.75
N THR A 283 5.61 11.72 10.46
CA THR A 283 4.56 12.74 10.58
C THR A 283 5.09 13.99 11.27
N GLY A 284 5.92 13.83 12.32
CA GLY A 284 6.59 14.94 12.99
C GLY A 284 7.50 15.75 12.05
N VAL A 285 8.31 15.06 11.25
CA VAL A 285 9.15 15.72 10.23
C VAL A 285 8.32 16.49 9.21
N MET A 286 7.21 15.92 8.76
CA MET A 286 6.30 16.61 7.82
C MET A 286 5.61 17.81 8.46
N ARG A 287 5.12 17.71 9.69
CA ARG A 287 4.53 18.83 10.44
C ARG A 287 5.56 19.96 10.64
N ALA A 288 6.78 19.61 11.06
CA ALA A 288 7.86 20.59 11.20
C ALA A 288 8.17 21.31 9.89
N ALA A 289 8.19 20.55 8.79
CA ALA A 289 8.54 21.09 7.48
C ALA A 289 7.42 21.94 6.87
N LEU A 290 6.16 21.57 7.06
CA LEU A 290 5.02 22.25 6.43
C LEU A 290 4.46 23.39 7.28
N GLY A 291 4.66 23.35 8.60
CA GLY A 291 4.16 24.36 9.53
C GLY A 291 2.62 24.38 9.63
N GLU A 292 1.94 23.29 9.24
CA GLU A 292 0.49 23.16 9.30
C GLU A 292 0.06 21.81 9.87
N GLU A 293 -1.21 21.74 10.32
CA GLU A 293 -1.83 20.51 10.79
C GLU A 293 -1.99 19.50 9.65
N ILE A 294 -1.75 18.25 9.98
CA ILE A 294 -1.79 17.13 9.03
C ILE A 294 -2.77 16.08 9.56
N ALA A 295 -3.72 15.66 8.73
CA ALA A 295 -4.55 14.50 9.03
C ALA A 295 -3.79 13.21 8.73
N VAL A 296 -3.99 12.20 9.60
CA VAL A 296 -3.36 10.89 9.45
C VAL A 296 -4.41 9.79 9.38
N MET A 297 -4.29 8.90 8.36
CA MET A 297 -5.24 7.81 8.14
C MET A 297 -4.54 6.47 7.97
N HIS A 298 -4.73 5.57 8.95
CA HIS A 298 -4.20 4.19 8.91
C HIS A 298 -5.05 3.21 9.73
N SER A 299 -4.78 1.93 9.59
CA SER A 299 -5.54 0.85 10.24
C SER A 299 -5.40 0.82 11.77
N GLY A 300 -4.31 1.36 12.32
CA GLY A 300 -4.04 1.42 13.75
C GLY A 300 -4.81 2.51 14.52
N LEU A 301 -5.54 3.39 13.82
CA LEU A 301 -6.39 4.39 14.48
C LEU A 301 -7.61 3.72 15.11
N THR A 302 -7.98 4.18 16.30
CA THR A 302 -9.28 3.85 16.88
C THR A 302 -10.42 4.33 15.99
N PRO A 303 -11.61 3.74 16.05
CA PRO A 303 -12.76 4.20 15.26
C PRO A 303 -13.07 5.69 15.48
N ALA A 304 -12.91 6.17 16.72
CA ALA A 304 -13.15 7.57 17.06
C ALA A 304 -12.11 8.52 16.47
N GLU A 305 -10.82 8.18 16.54
CA GLU A 305 -9.75 8.97 15.91
C GLU A 305 -9.93 9.02 14.38
N ARG A 306 -10.21 7.87 13.76
CA ARG A 306 -10.45 7.78 12.31
C ARG A 306 -11.60 8.66 11.87
N ARG A 307 -12.72 8.66 12.63
CA ARG A 307 -13.86 9.51 12.38
C ARG A 307 -13.50 11.00 12.50
N ASP A 308 -12.78 11.38 13.57
CA ASP A 308 -12.37 12.76 13.78
C ASP A 308 -11.47 13.26 12.65
N GLN A 309 -10.49 12.45 12.22
CA GLN A 309 -9.64 12.77 11.08
C GLN A 309 -10.46 12.91 9.78
N TRP A 310 -11.38 11.99 9.53
CA TRP A 310 -12.24 12.02 8.34
C TRP A 310 -13.10 13.27 8.28
N LEU A 311 -13.73 13.66 9.41
CA LEU A 311 -14.55 14.86 9.50
C LEU A 311 -13.73 16.14 9.29
N GLN A 312 -12.51 16.23 9.83
CA GLN A 312 -11.63 17.38 9.62
C GLN A 312 -11.24 17.51 8.14
N ILE A 313 -10.93 16.39 7.47
CA ILE A 313 -10.62 16.38 6.04
C ILE A 313 -11.84 16.87 5.24
N ARG A 314 -13.03 16.32 5.50
CA ARG A 314 -14.29 16.69 4.81
C ARG A 314 -14.66 18.15 5.01
N ARG A 315 -14.46 18.71 6.19
CA ARG A 315 -14.72 20.14 6.49
C ARG A 315 -13.71 21.10 5.89
N GLY A 316 -12.65 20.59 5.29
CA GLY A 316 -11.62 21.40 4.67
C GLY A 316 -10.67 22.10 5.63
N SER A 317 -10.70 21.76 6.92
CA SER A 317 -9.79 22.35 7.91
C SER A 317 -8.35 21.86 7.80
N ILE A 318 -8.12 20.74 7.11
CA ILE A 318 -6.80 20.13 6.92
C ILE A 318 -6.37 20.24 5.45
N GLY A 319 -5.16 20.74 5.25
CA GLY A 319 -4.56 20.90 3.91
C GLY A 319 -3.78 19.73 3.39
N VAL A 320 -3.24 18.89 4.29
CA VAL A 320 -2.40 17.76 3.95
C VAL A 320 -2.88 16.50 4.66
N VAL A 321 -3.09 15.44 3.89
CA VAL A 321 -3.48 14.13 4.41
C VAL A 321 -2.34 13.14 4.17
N ILE A 322 -1.92 12.44 5.22
CA ILE A 322 -0.92 11.36 5.15
C ILE A 322 -1.60 10.06 5.55
N GLY A 323 -1.35 9.01 4.81
CA GLY A 323 -1.91 7.74 5.23
C GLY A 323 -1.42 6.52 4.47
N ALA A 324 -1.91 5.38 4.92
CA ALA A 324 -1.70 4.12 4.24
C ALA A 324 -2.62 4.03 3.00
N ARG A 325 -2.61 2.91 2.35
CA ARG A 325 -3.41 2.61 1.15
C ARG A 325 -4.86 3.13 1.19
N SER A 326 -5.54 3.00 2.34
CA SER A 326 -6.94 3.42 2.50
C SER A 326 -7.13 4.94 2.52
N ALA A 327 -6.08 5.73 2.77
CA ALA A 327 -6.16 7.20 2.72
C ALA A 327 -6.43 7.73 1.31
N LEU A 328 -6.26 6.91 0.28
CA LEU A 328 -6.66 7.25 -1.09
C LEU A 328 -8.15 7.64 -1.21
N PHE A 329 -8.99 7.13 -0.32
CA PHE A 329 -10.43 7.38 -0.29
C PHE A 329 -10.85 8.43 0.74
N ALA A 330 -9.90 9.22 1.23
CA ALA A 330 -10.20 10.34 2.09
C ALA A 330 -11.02 11.40 1.31
N PRO A 331 -12.01 12.06 1.94
CA PRO A 331 -12.85 13.04 1.28
C PRO A 331 -12.11 14.38 1.12
N ILE A 332 -11.17 14.41 0.16
CA ILE A 332 -10.32 15.58 -0.11
C ILE A 332 -10.88 16.28 -1.33
N ASP A 333 -11.51 17.43 -1.10
CA ASP A 333 -11.87 18.35 -2.18
C ASP A 333 -10.62 19.10 -2.67
N ASP A 334 -10.64 19.63 -3.89
CA ASP A 334 -9.57 20.44 -4.49
C ASP A 334 -8.17 19.80 -4.39
N LEU A 335 -8.12 18.48 -4.62
CA LEU A 335 -6.88 17.73 -4.60
C LEU A 335 -5.93 18.20 -5.71
N GLY A 336 -4.75 18.69 -5.33
CA GLY A 336 -3.75 19.25 -6.26
C GLY A 336 -2.53 18.35 -6.45
N LEU A 337 -2.20 17.55 -5.43
CA LEU A 337 -1.01 16.69 -5.45
C LEU A 337 -1.30 15.36 -4.76
N ILE A 338 -0.86 14.28 -5.38
CA ILE A 338 -0.78 12.95 -4.76
C ILE A 338 0.68 12.50 -4.79
N VAL A 339 1.23 12.17 -3.64
CA VAL A 339 2.54 11.53 -3.51
C VAL A 339 2.33 10.08 -3.10
N VAL A 340 2.97 9.14 -3.78
CA VAL A 340 3.04 7.73 -3.39
C VAL A 340 4.50 7.40 -3.13
N ASP A 341 4.91 7.41 -1.88
CA ASP A 341 6.29 7.08 -1.52
C ASP A 341 6.46 5.57 -1.40
N GLU A 342 7.65 5.07 -1.75
CA GLU A 342 7.95 3.64 -1.89
C GLU A 342 6.90 2.93 -2.78
N GLU A 343 6.61 3.49 -3.96
CA GLU A 343 5.52 3.08 -4.87
C GLU A 343 5.54 1.58 -5.25
N HIS A 344 6.71 0.96 -5.14
CA HIS A 344 6.95 -0.46 -5.39
C HIS A 344 6.45 -1.38 -4.26
N ASP A 345 6.08 -0.81 -3.09
CA ASP A 345 5.75 -1.62 -1.92
C ASP A 345 4.50 -2.48 -2.14
N PRO A 346 4.57 -3.81 -1.89
CA PRO A 346 3.42 -4.70 -2.09
C PRO A 346 2.24 -4.42 -1.14
N SER A 347 2.43 -3.65 -0.05
CA SER A 347 1.33 -3.27 0.85
C SER A 347 0.31 -2.34 0.20
N PHE A 348 0.65 -1.70 -0.91
CA PHE A 348 -0.31 -0.91 -1.70
C PHE A 348 -1.34 -1.75 -2.46
N LYS A 349 -1.14 -3.07 -2.57
CA LYS A 349 -2.15 -3.97 -3.14
C LYS A 349 -3.14 -4.42 -2.06
N GLN A 350 -4.43 -4.21 -2.32
CA GLN A 350 -5.52 -4.77 -1.52
C GLN A 350 -5.75 -6.23 -1.92
N ASN A 351 -5.67 -7.14 -0.95
CA ASN A 351 -5.82 -8.59 -1.19
C ASN A 351 -7.21 -9.12 -0.82
N GLU A 352 -7.97 -8.39 0.00
CA GLU A 352 -9.30 -8.76 0.48
C GLU A 352 -10.34 -7.73 0.05
N GLY A 353 -11.57 -8.15 -0.15
CA GLY A 353 -12.64 -7.27 -0.66
C GLY A 353 -12.38 -6.80 -2.09
N VAL A 354 -12.58 -5.52 -2.39
CA VAL A 354 -12.23 -4.93 -3.67
C VAL A 354 -10.72 -4.87 -3.83
N ARG A 355 -10.22 -5.60 -4.83
CA ARG A 355 -8.79 -5.73 -5.08
C ARG A 355 -8.29 -4.64 -6.00
N TYR A 356 -7.70 -3.60 -5.43
CA TYR A 356 -7.06 -2.50 -6.15
C TYR A 356 -5.59 -2.36 -5.74
N HIS A 357 -4.83 -1.65 -6.55
CA HIS A 357 -3.47 -1.22 -6.21
C HIS A 357 -3.49 0.30 -6.00
N ALA A 358 -3.13 0.77 -4.80
CA ALA A 358 -3.28 2.19 -4.45
C ALA A 358 -2.43 3.11 -5.33
N ARG A 359 -1.23 2.67 -5.78
CA ARG A 359 -0.42 3.41 -6.77
C ARG A 359 -1.20 3.66 -8.05
N ASP A 360 -1.79 2.61 -8.62
CA ASP A 360 -2.49 2.69 -9.90
C ASP A 360 -3.80 3.48 -9.76
N ALA A 361 -4.50 3.28 -8.64
CA ALA A 361 -5.70 4.05 -8.30
C ALA A 361 -5.38 5.53 -8.02
N ALA A 362 -4.21 5.85 -7.45
CA ALA A 362 -3.74 7.23 -7.29
C ALA A 362 -3.49 7.93 -8.64
N VAL A 363 -2.94 7.21 -9.62
CA VAL A 363 -2.79 7.72 -11.00
C VAL A 363 -4.15 8.00 -11.62
N MET A 364 -5.14 7.11 -11.42
CA MET A 364 -6.51 7.32 -11.91
C MET A 364 -7.18 8.52 -11.22
N LEU A 365 -7.07 8.61 -9.90
CA LEU A 365 -7.63 9.72 -9.13
C LEU A 365 -7.02 11.05 -9.56
N ALA A 366 -5.71 11.09 -9.77
CA ALA A 366 -5.02 12.28 -10.26
C ALA A 366 -5.51 12.71 -11.64
N ALA A 367 -5.75 11.77 -12.56
CA ALA A 367 -6.31 12.05 -13.87
C ALA A 367 -7.74 12.62 -13.78
N ALA A 368 -8.58 12.08 -12.88
CA ALA A 368 -9.96 12.53 -12.69
C ALA A 368 -10.07 13.91 -12.01
N THR A 369 -9.15 14.24 -11.08
CA THR A 369 -9.18 15.50 -10.30
C THR A 369 -8.30 16.60 -10.88
N GLY A 370 -7.52 16.30 -11.92
CA GLY A 370 -6.49 17.22 -12.42
C GLY A 370 -5.35 17.47 -11.44
N ALA A 371 -5.12 16.55 -10.50
CA ALA A 371 -4.00 16.60 -9.58
C ALA A 371 -2.71 16.11 -10.24
N THR A 372 -1.56 16.57 -9.76
CA THR A 372 -0.26 15.96 -10.11
C THR A 372 -0.03 14.73 -9.25
N VAL A 373 0.47 13.64 -9.82
CA VAL A 373 0.88 12.46 -9.07
C VAL A 373 2.37 12.21 -9.20
N VAL A 374 3.03 11.98 -8.06
CA VAL A 374 4.46 11.69 -7.95
C VAL A 374 4.65 10.34 -7.27
N LEU A 375 5.24 9.40 -7.97
CA LEU A 375 5.57 8.05 -7.52
C LEU A 375 7.04 8.04 -7.12
N GLY A 376 7.33 7.98 -5.83
CA GLY A 376 8.70 8.02 -5.31
C GLY A 376 9.21 6.62 -4.95
N SER A 377 10.44 6.31 -5.34
CA SER A 377 11.10 5.06 -4.97
C SER A 377 12.61 5.13 -5.13
N ALA A 378 13.33 4.36 -4.31
CA ALA A 378 14.75 4.06 -4.54
C ALA A 378 14.93 2.89 -5.52
N THR A 379 13.95 2.02 -5.58
CA THR A 379 13.92 0.81 -6.41
C THR A 379 12.58 0.68 -7.10
N PRO A 380 12.31 1.53 -8.11
CA PRO A 380 11.01 1.60 -8.78
C PRO A 380 10.51 0.24 -9.26
N SER A 381 9.19 0.06 -9.25
CA SER A 381 8.58 -1.10 -9.90
C SER A 381 8.86 -1.09 -11.39
N LEU A 382 9.04 -2.26 -11.99
CA LEU A 382 9.33 -2.38 -13.41
C LEU A 382 8.18 -1.87 -14.29
N GLU A 383 6.95 -1.86 -13.78
CA GLU A 383 5.80 -1.25 -14.43
C GLU A 383 5.93 0.27 -14.51
N SER A 384 6.25 0.93 -13.38
CA SER A 384 6.45 2.39 -13.34
C SER A 384 7.66 2.82 -14.18
N LEU A 385 8.75 2.07 -14.08
CA LEU A 385 9.95 2.31 -14.91
C LEU A 385 9.66 2.17 -16.40
N ASN A 386 8.94 1.12 -16.81
CA ASN A 386 8.57 0.90 -18.20
C ASN A 386 7.64 2.02 -18.73
N ASN A 387 6.71 2.51 -17.89
CA ASN A 387 5.88 3.66 -18.26
C ASN A 387 6.72 4.94 -18.42
N ALA A 388 7.71 5.16 -17.57
CA ALA A 388 8.64 6.27 -17.70
C ALA A 388 9.50 6.16 -18.99
N ARG A 389 10.07 4.97 -19.26
CA ARG A 389 10.85 4.70 -20.49
C ARG A 389 10.03 4.89 -21.77
N ARG A 390 8.72 4.61 -21.72
CA ARG A 390 7.78 4.85 -22.83
C ARG A 390 7.25 6.27 -22.92
N GLY A 391 7.71 7.18 -22.05
CA GLY A 391 7.28 8.58 -22.03
C GLY A 391 5.85 8.81 -21.48
N ARG A 392 5.19 7.77 -20.98
CA ARG A 392 3.88 7.89 -20.32
C ARG A 392 3.99 8.60 -18.99
N TYR A 393 5.10 8.37 -18.27
CA TYR A 393 5.45 9.07 -17.02
C TYR A 393 6.64 10.00 -17.27
N GLY A 394 6.70 11.12 -16.55
CA GLY A 394 7.91 11.89 -16.40
C GLY A 394 8.91 11.12 -15.52
N LEU A 395 10.20 11.30 -15.74
CA LEU A 395 11.26 10.68 -14.94
C LEU A 395 12.15 11.78 -14.35
N ALA A 396 12.16 11.88 -13.03
CA ALA A 396 13.11 12.70 -12.29
C ALA A 396 14.06 11.78 -11.51
N ARG A 397 15.36 12.01 -11.58
CA ARG A 397 16.38 11.18 -10.94
C ARG A 397 17.13 11.96 -9.87
N LEU A 398 17.34 11.32 -8.70
CA LEU A 398 18.19 11.79 -7.62
C LEU A 398 19.26 10.71 -7.38
N ALA A 399 20.37 10.80 -8.10
CA ALA A 399 21.39 9.76 -8.15
C ALA A 399 22.31 9.75 -6.93
N ARG A 400 22.40 10.88 -6.20
CA ARG A 400 23.35 11.06 -5.10
C ARG A 400 22.65 11.19 -3.76
N ARG A 401 23.31 10.70 -2.70
CA ARG A 401 22.91 10.97 -1.31
C ARG A 401 23.12 12.44 -0.97
N VAL A 402 22.25 12.97 -0.10
CA VAL A 402 22.44 14.31 0.46
C VAL A 402 23.77 14.34 1.23
N GLN A 403 24.49 15.47 1.19
CA GLN A 403 25.81 15.67 1.80
C GLN A 403 26.94 14.79 1.21
N GLY A 404 26.73 14.19 0.03
CA GLY A 404 27.76 13.38 -0.63
C GLY A 404 28.18 12.12 0.10
N ARG A 405 27.39 11.63 1.05
CA ARG A 405 27.69 10.40 1.80
C ARG A 405 27.82 9.20 0.86
N PRO A 406 28.87 8.36 1.01
CA PRO A 406 29.05 7.20 0.14
C PRO A 406 27.95 6.17 0.36
N MET A 407 27.66 5.38 -0.68
CA MET A 407 26.87 4.17 -0.55
C MET A 407 27.65 3.13 0.26
N PRO A 408 26.98 2.23 1.01
CA PRO A 408 27.67 1.15 1.71
C PRO A 408 28.38 0.22 0.71
N THR A 409 29.50 -0.33 1.12
CA THR A 409 30.16 -1.40 0.37
C THR A 409 29.37 -2.70 0.56
N ILE A 410 29.07 -3.39 -0.53
CA ILE A 410 28.31 -4.66 -0.49
C ILE A 410 29.25 -5.79 -0.90
N GLU A 411 29.36 -6.79 -0.04
CA GLU A 411 30.11 -8.01 -0.25
C GLU A 411 29.18 -9.21 -0.39
N LEU A 412 29.39 -10.02 -1.43
CA LEU A 412 28.68 -11.30 -1.61
C LEU A 412 29.57 -12.41 -1.08
N VAL A 413 29.08 -13.14 -0.08
CA VAL A 413 29.75 -14.31 0.48
C VAL A 413 29.17 -15.58 -0.11
N ASP A 414 29.99 -16.32 -0.81
CA ASP A 414 29.63 -17.60 -1.40
C ASP A 414 29.60 -18.69 -0.31
N LEU A 415 28.39 -19.19 -0.03
CA LEU A 415 28.19 -20.21 0.99
C LEU A 415 28.73 -21.60 0.57
N ARG A 416 29.07 -21.79 -0.69
CA ARG A 416 29.70 -23.03 -1.19
C ARG A 416 31.16 -23.12 -0.73
N ASP A 417 31.84 -21.97 -0.61
CA ASP A 417 33.25 -21.88 -0.23
C ASP A 417 33.47 -21.57 1.26
N GLN A 418 32.42 -21.10 1.93
CA GLN A 418 32.46 -20.68 3.33
C GLN A 418 31.66 -21.64 4.21
N PRO A 419 32.32 -22.59 4.90
CA PRO A 419 31.63 -23.50 5.80
C PRO A 419 30.96 -22.70 6.94
N PRO A 420 29.81 -23.19 7.47
CA PRO A 420 29.16 -22.56 8.62
C PRO A 420 30.10 -22.51 9.82
N ALA A 421 30.01 -21.42 10.60
CA ALA A 421 30.90 -21.12 11.72
C ALA A 421 30.88 -22.20 12.83
N ARG A 422 29.75 -22.81 13.08
CA ARG A 422 29.55 -23.95 14.01
C ARG A 422 28.35 -24.80 13.56
N GLY A 423 28.51 -26.11 13.50
CA GLY A 423 27.43 -27.07 13.30
C GLY A 423 27.89 -28.31 12.57
N ASP A 424 27.38 -29.43 12.99
CA ASP A 424 27.52 -30.68 12.24
C ASP A 424 26.89 -30.49 10.85
N ARG A 425 27.52 -31.09 9.83
CA ARG A 425 27.03 -31.13 8.44
C ARG A 425 25.60 -31.67 8.29
N GLU A 426 25.03 -32.19 9.39
CA GLU A 426 23.65 -32.70 9.45
C GLU A 426 22.57 -31.65 9.70
N GLN A 427 22.95 -30.38 9.99
CA GLN A 427 21.97 -29.27 10.15
C GLN A 427 22.28 -28.12 9.16
N PRO A 428 21.85 -28.25 7.89
CA PRO A 428 22.14 -27.24 6.86
C PRO A 428 21.31 -25.97 6.94
N ASP A 429 20.54 -25.75 8.01
CA ASP A 429 19.46 -24.77 7.98
C ASP A 429 19.84 -23.33 8.36
N THR A 430 21.11 -23.07 8.75
CA THR A 430 21.51 -21.66 8.97
C THR A 430 22.99 -21.43 8.85
N PRO A 431 23.46 -21.05 7.72
CA PRO A 431 24.85 -20.71 7.60
C PRO A 431 25.06 -19.25 8.03
N ILE A 432 25.49 -19.07 9.28
CA ILE A 432 26.30 -17.89 9.58
C ILE A 432 27.72 -18.27 9.18
N SER A 433 28.21 -17.66 8.09
CA SER A 433 29.56 -17.90 7.66
C SER A 433 30.57 -17.39 8.71
N VAL A 434 31.74 -18.00 8.75
CA VAL A 434 32.84 -17.53 9.63
C VAL A 434 33.14 -16.05 9.39
N LEU A 435 33.08 -15.61 8.12
CA LEU A 435 33.31 -14.23 7.74
C LEU A 435 32.26 -13.30 8.37
N LEU A 436 30.97 -13.65 8.27
CA LEU A 436 29.91 -12.80 8.86
C LEU A 436 30.01 -12.80 10.39
N GLU A 437 30.26 -13.94 11.04
CA GLU A 437 30.43 -13.99 12.50
C GLU A 437 31.57 -13.08 12.95
N GLN A 438 32.72 -13.15 12.29
CA GLN A 438 33.87 -12.31 12.59
C GLN A 438 33.57 -10.82 12.39
N ALA A 439 32.90 -10.46 11.29
CA ALA A 439 32.52 -9.09 11.02
C ALA A 439 31.53 -8.52 12.07
N VAL A 440 30.57 -9.33 12.54
CA VAL A 440 29.65 -8.94 13.62
C VAL A 440 30.43 -8.63 14.90
N ARG A 441 31.35 -9.52 15.32
CA ARG A 441 32.13 -9.34 16.54
C ARG A 441 33.04 -8.12 16.45
N GLN A 442 33.75 -7.96 15.34
CA GLN A 442 34.62 -6.79 15.11
C GLN A 442 33.85 -5.46 15.16
N THR A 443 32.63 -5.45 14.58
CA THR A 443 31.78 -4.26 14.59
C THR A 443 31.31 -3.91 16.00
N VAL A 444 30.89 -4.90 16.78
CA VAL A 444 30.45 -4.69 18.17
C VAL A 444 31.65 -4.28 19.07
N ASP A 445 32.82 -4.90 18.89
CA ASP A 445 34.04 -4.54 19.61
C ASP A 445 34.48 -3.10 19.31
N ALA A 446 34.19 -2.58 18.12
CA ALA A 446 34.39 -1.18 17.76
C ALA A 446 33.34 -0.21 18.35
N GLY A 447 32.40 -0.71 19.16
CA GLY A 447 31.32 0.06 19.75
C GLY A 447 30.23 0.49 18.74
N GLU A 448 30.09 -0.24 17.65
CA GLU A 448 29.11 -0.01 16.58
C GLU A 448 27.98 -1.05 16.64
N GLN A 449 26.92 -0.81 15.88
CA GLN A 449 25.74 -1.67 15.91
C GLN A 449 25.56 -2.45 14.61
N VAL A 450 24.95 -3.62 14.74
CA VAL A 450 24.72 -4.56 13.64
C VAL A 450 23.24 -4.84 13.43
N ILE A 451 22.83 -4.93 12.17
CA ILE A 451 21.51 -5.49 11.79
C ILE A 451 21.73 -6.81 11.08
N LEU A 452 21.12 -7.89 11.57
CA LEU A 452 21.04 -9.18 10.89
C LEU A 452 19.65 -9.36 10.29
N PHE A 453 19.63 -9.45 8.98
CA PHE A 453 18.37 -9.55 8.21
C PHE A 453 18.06 -10.99 7.82
N LEU A 454 16.83 -11.40 8.16
CA LEU A 454 16.23 -12.66 7.79
C LEU A 454 15.04 -12.41 6.84
N ASN A 455 15.04 -13.05 5.70
CA ASN A 455 13.91 -12.96 4.79
C ASN A 455 12.85 -14.01 5.16
N ARG A 456 11.80 -13.63 5.90
CA ARG A 456 10.78 -14.56 6.47
C ARG A 456 9.64 -14.96 5.52
N ARG A 457 9.61 -14.56 4.27
CA ARG A 457 8.46 -14.84 3.40
C ARG A 457 8.65 -16.13 2.60
N GLY A 458 7.85 -17.19 2.92
CA GLY A 458 7.50 -18.29 2.02
C GLY A 458 7.48 -19.66 2.64
N TYR A 459 6.29 -20.25 2.69
CA TYR A 459 6.02 -21.63 3.08
C TYR A 459 6.09 -22.63 1.91
N ALA A 460 6.48 -22.23 0.72
CA ALA A 460 6.56 -23.13 -0.41
C ALA A 460 7.96 -23.78 -0.43
N PRO A 461 8.12 -25.05 -0.03
CA PRO A 461 9.41 -25.72 -0.06
C PRO A 461 9.87 -25.86 -1.51
N ALA A 462 10.96 -25.19 -1.87
CA ALA A 462 11.64 -25.40 -3.13
C ALA A 462 12.72 -26.48 -2.94
N MET A 463 13.07 -27.18 -4.00
CA MET A 463 14.27 -28.04 -4.01
C MET A 463 15.42 -27.22 -4.59
N ALA A 464 16.54 -27.20 -3.88
CA ALA A 464 17.76 -26.58 -4.34
C ALA A 464 18.93 -27.57 -4.17
N CYS A 465 19.92 -27.44 -5.02
CA CYS A 465 21.16 -28.20 -4.90
C CYS A 465 22.03 -27.61 -3.79
N GLY A 466 22.49 -28.43 -2.86
CA GLY A 466 23.40 -28.03 -1.79
C GLY A 466 24.76 -27.59 -2.29
N ASP A 467 25.23 -28.11 -3.43
CA ASP A 467 26.55 -27.77 -3.95
C ASP A 467 26.58 -26.55 -4.86
N CYS A 468 25.59 -26.38 -5.75
CA CYS A 468 25.58 -25.27 -6.69
C CYS A 468 24.45 -24.24 -6.45
N GLY A 469 23.60 -24.45 -5.43
CA GLY A 469 22.50 -23.56 -5.09
C GLY A 469 21.37 -23.51 -6.13
N GLU A 470 21.43 -24.28 -7.25
CA GLU A 470 20.44 -24.22 -8.32
C GLU A 470 19.08 -24.71 -7.84
N SER A 471 18.02 -23.92 -8.08
CA SER A 471 16.64 -24.32 -7.83
C SER A 471 16.06 -24.97 -9.08
N LEU A 472 15.33 -26.06 -8.91
CA LEU A 472 14.64 -26.70 -10.03
C LEU A 472 13.55 -25.80 -10.59
N GLN A 473 13.61 -25.49 -11.88
CA GLN A 473 12.69 -24.57 -12.55
C GLN A 473 11.74 -25.28 -13.51
N CYS A 474 10.56 -24.70 -13.74
CA CYS A 474 9.64 -25.12 -14.76
C CYS A 474 10.12 -24.65 -16.14
N THR A 475 10.31 -25.55 -17.06
CA THR A 475 10.79 -25.27 -18.43
C THR A 475 9.81 -24.39 -19.25
N ALA A 476 8.50 -24.44 -18.92
CA ALA A 476 7.48 -23.68 -19.64
C ALA A 476 7.18 -22.30 -19.02
N CYS A 477 7.44 -22.13 -17.73
CA CYS A 477 7.05 -20.90 -16.98
C CYS A 477 8.26 -20.14 -16.43
N GLU A 478 9.45 -20.73 -16.44
CA GLU A 478 10.68 -20.16 -15.89
C GLU A 478 10.53 -19.65 -14.42
N VAL A 479 9.73 -20.38 -13.65
CA VAL A 479 9.56 -20.17 -12.20
C VAL A 479 9.98 -21.43 -11.46
N SER A 480 10.44 -21.27 -10.22
CA SER A 480 10.85 -22.40 -9.38
C SER A 480 9.72 -23.41 -9.18
N LEU A 481 10.06 -24.69 -9.22
CA LEU A 481 9.14 -25.79 -8.90
C LEU A 481 9.03 -25.92 -7.37
N THR A 482 7.83 -26.21 -6.90
CA THR A 482 7.60 -26.48 -5.48
C THR A 482 7.64 -27.97 -5.20
N TYR A 483 8.33 -28.37 -4.14
CA TYR A 483 8.40 -29.75 -3.68
C TYR A 483 7.17 -30.13 -2.85
N HIS A 484 6.49 -31.19 -3.24
CA HIS A 484 5.35 -31.75 -2.52
C HIS A 484 5.76 -33.03 -1.81
N HIS A 485 5.88 -33.00 -0.48
CA HIS A 485 6.26 -34.13 0.35
C HIS A 485 5.34 -35.37 0.14
N ARG A 486 3.99 -35.09 0.05
CA ARG A 486 3.03 -36.15 -0.27
C ARG A 486 3.15 -36.49 -1.77
N GLY A 487 3.75 -37.61 -2.10
CA GLY A 487 3.97 -38.05 -3.47
C GLY A 487 5.38 -37.78 -3.99
N ARG A 488 6.26 -37.10 -3.28
CA ARG A 488 7.66 -36.84 -3.64
C ARG A 488 7.82 -36.31 -5.07
N VAL A 489 7.00 -35.29 -5.42
CA VAL A 489 6.97 -34.68 -6.76
C VAL A 489 7.27 -33.18 -6.70
N MET A 490 7.90 -32.70 -7.75
CA MET A 490 8.08 -31.30 -8.06
C MET A 490 6.90 -30.82 -8.89
N ARG A 491 6.29 -29.66 -8.54
CA ARG A 491 5.13 -29.11 -9.25
C ARG A 491 5.28 -27.63 -9.56
N CYS A 492 4.89 -27.25 -10.76
CA CYS A 492 4.71 -25.85 -11.13
C CYS A 492 3.31 -25.36 -10.73
N HIS A 493 3.23 -24.34 -9.89
CA HIS A 493 1.95 -23.73 -9.47
C HIS A 493 1.35 -22.76 -10.50
N TYR A 494 1.98 -22.62 -11.67
CA TYR A 494 1.43 -21.84 -12.78
C TYR A 494 0.70 -22.74 -13.80
N CYS A 495 1.42 -23.69 -14.39
CA CYS A 495 0.87 -24.53 -15.45
C CYS A 495 0.42 -25.92 -14.98
N GLY A 496 0.73 -26.32 -13.73
CA GLY A 496 0.42 -27.64 -13.20
C GLY A 496 1.41 -28.74 -13.63
N PHE A 497 2.49 -28.40 -14.35
CA PHE A 497 3.55 -29.36 -14.68
C PHE A 497 4.01 -30.05 -13.40
N SER A 498 4.17 -31.39 -13.48
CA SER A 498 4.61 -32.23 -12.37
C SER A 498 5.65 -33.21 -12.85
N ALA A 499 6.73 -33.37 -12.09
CA ALA A 499 7.81 -34.28 -12.37
C ALA A 499 8.29 -34.93 -11.06
N PRO A 500 8.85 -36.17 -11.10
CA PRO A 500 9.54 -36.72 -9.94
C PRO A 500 10.75 -35.85 -9.57
N VAL A 501 11.18 -35.93 -8.32
CA VAL A 501 12.45 -35.31 -7.91
C VAL A 501 13.59 -36.01 -8.64
N PRO A 502 14.45 -35.30 -9.37
CA PRO A 502 15.60 -35.93 -10.03
C PRO A 502 16.55 -36.50 -8.97
N ARG A 503 17.30 -37.51 -9.34
CA ARG A 503 18.29 -38.15 -8.45
C ARG A 503 19.53 -37.28 -8.28
N THR A 504 19.86 -36.53 -9.30
CA THR A 504 21.02 -35.64 -9.33
C THR A 504 20.62 -34.25 -9.85
N CYS A 505 21.34 -33.23 -9.45
CA CYS A 505 21.16 -31.88 -9.94
C CYS A 505 21.37 -31.82 -11.46
N PRO A 506 20.41 -31.29 -12.23
CA PRO A 506 20.55 -31.19 -13.68
C PRO A 506 21.65 -30.21 -14.13
N THR A 507 22.11 -29.35 -13.24
CA THR A 507 23.11 -28.32 -13.55
C THR A 507 24.53 -28.76 -13.26
N CYS A 508 24.79 -29.37 -12.07
CA CYS A 508 26.16 -29.77 -11.68
C CYS A 508 26.37 -31.28 -11.49
N GLY A 509 25.29 -32.09 -11.58
CA GLY A 509 25.36 -33.54 -11.40
C GLY A 509 25.43 -34.03 -9.95
N SER A 510 25.43 -33.15 -8.95
CA SER A 510 25.46 -33.51 -7.54
C SER A 510 24.16 -34.22 -7.11
N ASP A 511 24.27 -35.14 -6.16
CA ASP A 511 23.15 -35.82 -5.50
C ASP A 511 22.63 -35.11 -4.26
N GLU A 512 23.28 -34.00 -3.85
CA GLU A 512 22.89 -33.13 -2.72
C GLU A 512 21.68 -32.24 -3.07
N LEU A 513 20.51 -32.85 -3.28
CA LEU A 513 19.26 -32.10 -3.49
C LEU A 513 18.48 -32.00 -2.16
N THR A 514 18.38 -30.78 -1.62
CA THR A 514 17.72 -30.51 -0.35
C THR A 514 16.46 -29.70 -0.52
N SER A 515 15.45 -29.93 0.33
CA SER A 515 14.27 -29.07 0.37
C SER A 515 14.57 -27.83 1.23
N THR A 516 14.47 -26.65 0.64
CA THR A 516 14.65 -25.38 1.34
C THR A 516 13.29 -24.88 1.87
N GLY A 517 13.24 -24.39 3.11
CA GLY A 517 12.02 -23.78 3.65
C GLY A 517 11.64 -24.20 5.07
N ALA A 518 12.53 -24.84 5.81
CA ALA A 518 12.30 -25.13 7.22
C ALA A 518 12.65 -23.94 8.12
N GLY A 519 11.63 -23.38 8.78
CA GLY A 519 11.72 -22.77 10.10
C GLY A 519 12.61 -21.53 10.29
N THR A 520 12.13 -20.33 9.87
CA THR A 520 12.74 -19.04 10.29
C THR A 520 12.93 -18.90 11.81
N GLU A 521 12.10 -19.54 12.61
CA GLU A 521 12.21 -19.55 14.08
C GLU A 521 13.51 -20.24 14.53
N ARG A 522 13.89 -21.37 13.90
CA ARG A 522 15.15 -22.06 14.19
C ARG A 522 16.35 -21.22 13.80
N ILE A 523 16.26 -20.47 12.71
CA ILE A 523 17.33 -19.55 12.27
C ILE A 523 17.52 -18.43 13.30
N GLU A 524 16.44 -17.81 13.75
CA GLU A 524 16.47 -16.77 14.78
C GLU A 524 17.05 -17.31 16.08
N GLU A 525 16.65 -18.50 16.51
CA GLU A 525 17.18 -19.16 17.72
C GLU A 525 18.69 -19.44 17.60
N HIS A 526 19.11 -19.94 16.45
CA HIS A 526 20.51 -20.22 16.18
C HIS A 526 21.36 -18.93 16.19
N VAL A 527 20.89 -17.85 15.56
CA VAL A 527 21.58 -16.55 15.58
C VAL A 527 21.74 -16.03 17.00
N VAL A 528 20.67 -16.12 17.82
CA VAL A 528 20.76 -15.71 19.22
C VAL A 528 21.72 -16.60 20.04
N GLN A 529 21.76 -17.90 19.76
CA GLN A 529 22.72 -18.80 20.42
C GLN A 529 24.16 -18.52 19.99
N THR A 530 24.40 -18.24 18.70
CA THR A 530 25.76 -17.91 18.20
C THR A 530 26.31 -16.64 18.83
N PHE A 531 25.44 -15.66 19.09
CA PHE A 531 25.78 -14.36 19.69
C PHE A 531 25.24 -14.20 21.13
N ALA A 532 25.18 -15.29 21.91
CA ALA A 532 24.64 -15.28 23.28
C ALA A 532 25.43 -14.38 24.24
N ASP A 533 26.67 -14.06 23.89
CA ASP A 533 27.58 -13.15 24.60
C ASP A 533 27.31 -11.66 24.26
N LEU A 534 26.51 -11.36 23.26
CA LEU A 534 26.14 -10.01 22.83
C LEU A 534 24.69 -9.66 23.24
N ARG A 535 24.38 -8.36 23.30
CA ARG A 535 23.03 -7.88 23.58
C ARG A 535 22.19 -7.89 22.30
N VAL A 536 21.47 -9.01 22.08
CA VAL A 536 20.69 -9.24 20.86
C VAL A 536 19.21 -8.88 21.06
N GLY A 537 18.68 -8.00 20.22
CA GLY A 537 17.25 -7.68 20.13
C GLY A 537 16.59 -8.39 18.96
N ARG A 538 15.32 -8.81 19.14
CA ARG A 538 14.50 -9.45 18.09
C ARG A 538 13.37 -8.55 17.63
N LEU A 539 13.13 -8.52 16.30
CA LEU A 539 11.99 -7.84 15.68
C LEU A 539 11.23 -8.82 14.76
N ASP A 540 10.28 -9.52 15.33
CA ASP A 540 9.35 -10.36 14.58
C ASP A 540 7.88 -9.87 14.73
N ARG A 541 6.95 -10.47 13.96
CA ARG A 541 5.53 -10.11 14.02
C ARG A 541 4.86 -10.45 15.36
N ASP A 542 5.37 -11.42 16.08
CA ASP A 542 4.77 -11.91 17.32
C ASP A 542 5.28 -11.08 18.51
N SER A 543 6.55 -10.68 18.51
CA SER A 543 7.12 -9.67 19.42
C SER A 543 6.65 -8.24 19.11
N ALA A 544 6.17 -7.98 17.87
CA ALA A 544 5.77 -6.68 17.36
C ALA A 544 4.32 -6.27 17.72
N ARG A 545 3.56 -7.06 18.45
CA ARG A 545 2.23 -6.68 18.90
C ARG A 545 2.31 -5.70 20.07
N GLY A 546 1.96 -4.44 19.83
CA GLY A 546 1.84 -3.41 20.86
C GLY A 546 3.14 -2.73 21.26
N GLN A 547 3.37 -2.54 22.55
CA GLN A 547 4.49 -1.75 23.11
C GLN A 547 5.88 -2.39 22.90
N GLY A 548 5.95 -3.71 22.72
CA GLY A 548 7.22 -4.44 22.62
C GLY A 548 8.09 -4.01 21.44
N LEU A 549 7.51 -3.76 20.26
CA LEU A 549 8.23 -3.26 19.09
C LEU A 549 8.90 -1.92 19.36
N GLN A 550 8.14 -0.97 19.92
CA GLN A 550 8.67 0.37 20.18
C GLN A 550 9.77 0.34 21.24
N GLN A 551 9.63 -0.51 22.26
CA GLN A 551 10.62 -0.67 23.31
C GLN A 551 11.94 -1.22 22.74
N THR A 552 11.89 -2.30 21.93
CA THR A 552 13.09 -2.87 21.30
C THR A 552 13.79 -1.87 20.37
N LEU A 553 13.03 -1.11 19.56
CA LEU A 553 13.60 -0.08 18.70
C LEU A 553 14.21 1.08 19.48
N GLN A 554 13.61 1.48 20.60
CA GLN A 554 14.16 2.50 21.48
C GLN A 554 15.42 2.02 22.19
N ALA A 555 15.43 0.77 22.70
CA ALA A 555 16.60 0.17 23.32
C ALA A 555 17.78 0.11 22.33
N PHE A 556 17.52 -0.29 21.08
CA PHE A 556 18.54 -0.30 20.04
C PHE A 556 19.07 1.11 19.73
N ARG A 557 18.21 2.13 19.64
CA ARG A 557 18.62 3.53 19.46
C ARG A 557 19.46 4.08 20.60
N ARG A 558 19.23 3.61 21.83
CA ARG A 558 19.97 4.03 23.03
C ARG A 558 21.25 3.24 23.27
N HIS A 559 21.67 2.40 22.32
CA HIS A 559 22.82 1.50 22.49
C HIS A 559 22.68 0.49 23.64
N GLU A 560 21.47 0.17 24.05
CA GLU A 560 21.18 -0.91 25.01
C GLU A 560 21.28 -2.30 24.36
N LEU A 561 21.27 -2.34 23.02
CA LEU A 561 21.39 -3.54 22.18
C LEU A 561 22.50 -3.35 21.14
N ASP A 562 23.31 -4.39 20.91
CA ASP A 562 24.42 -4.41 19.96
C ASP A 562 23.96 -4.92 18.57
N VAL A 563 23.15 -5.96 18.58
CA VAL A 563 22.69 -6.65 17.39
C VAL A 563 21.17 -6.65 17.34
N LEU A 564 20.61 -6.26 16.20
CA LEU A 564 19.19 -6.33 15.93
C LEU A 564 18.91 -7.39 14.86
N VAL A 565 18.22 -8.45 15.25
CA VAL A 565 17.80 -9.52 14.33
C VAL A 565 16.36 -9.31 13.93
N GLY A 566 16.09 -9.33 12.64
CA GLY A 566 14.70 -9.16 12.23
C GLY A 566 14.45 -9.37 10.75
N THR A 567 13.16 -9.31 10.41
CA THR A 567 12.65 -9.46 9.05
C THR A 567 12.43 -8.09 8.40
N GLN A 568 11.55 -7.99 7.42
CA GLN A 568 11.24 -6.74 6.70
C GLN A 568 10.88 -5.54 7.59
N MET A 569 10.55 -5.75 8.86
CA MET A 569 10.27 -4.65 9.79
C MET A 569 11.50 -3.81 10.11
N VAL A 570 12.70 -4.40 10.09
CA VAL A 570 13.95 -3.70 10.32
C VAL A 570 14.34 -2.80 9.13
N THR A 571 13.81 -3.12 7.93
CA THR A 571 14.19 -2.44 6.68
C THR A 571 13.45 -1.13 6.44
N LYS A 572 12.37 -0.83 7.18
CA LYS A 572 11.46 0.28 6.86
C LYS A 572 11.27 1.25 8.03
N GLY A 573 11.26 2.54 7.72
CA GLY A 573 10.79 3.60 8.62
C GLY A 573 11.71 3.98 9.78
N HIS A 574 12.88 3.35 9.95
CA HIS A 574 13.78 3.63 11.08
C HIS A 574 15.14 4.12 10.62
N ASP A 575 15.68 5.08 11.34
CA ASP A 575 17.03 5.58 11.16
C ASP A 575 17.89 5.20 12.36
N PHE A 576 18.99 4.51 12.07
CA PHE A 576 19.97 4.04 13.07
C PHE A 576 21.37 4.50 12.65
N PRO A 577 21.82 5.67 13.09
CA PRO A 577 23.08 6.25 12.62
C PRO A 577 24.32 5.44 13.00
N ASN A 578 24.22 4.60 14.05
CA ASN A 578 25.33 3.79 14.56
C ASN A 578 25.44 2.40 13.91
N VAL A 579 24.52 2.07 13.00
CA VAL A 579 24.57 0.81 12.26
C VAL A 579 25.56 0.95 11.11
N THR A 580 26.67 0.25 11.22
CA THR A 580 27.73 0.22 10.21
C THR A 580 27.78 -1.12 9.49
N LEU A 581 27.35 -2.22 10.13
CA LEU A 581 27.26 -3.53 9.50
C LEU A 581 25.80 -4.00 9.33
N VAL A 582 25.49 -4.50 8.14
CA VAL A 582 24.26 -5.23 7.86
C VAL A 582 24.59 -6.60 7.29
N GLY A 583 24.16 -7.66 7.96
CA GLY A 583 24.29 -9.03 7.50
C GLY A 583 22.97 -9.58 6.96
N VAL A 584 22.98 -10.12 5.74
CA VAL A 584 21.86 -10.83 5.14
C VAL A 584 22.18 -12.32 5.16
N LEU A 585 21.38 -13.11 5.87
CA LEU A 585 21.69 -14.53 6.11
C LEU A 585 21.39 -15.42 4.91
N ASP A 586 20.36 -15.13 4.10
CA ASP A 586 20.02 -15.85 2.86
C ASP A 586 19.53 -14.87 1.79
N GLY A 587 20.42 -14.46 0.90
CA GLY A 587 20.13 -13.55 -0.22
C GLY A 587 19.28 -14.18 -1.32
N ASP A 588 19.26 -15.54 -1.41
CA ASP A 588 18.60 -16.26 -2.49
C ASP A 588 17.13 -16.59 -2.19
N GLN A 589 16.70 -16.44 -0.96
CA GLN A 589 15.41 -16.99 -0.51
C GLN A 589 14.24 -16.55 -1.40
N SER A 590 14.15 -15.26 -1.74
CA SER A 590 13.07 -14.77 -2.59
C SER A 590 13.20 -15.21 -4.06
N LEU A 591 14.41 -15.52 -4.52
CA LEU A 591 14.65 -16.04 -5.87
C LEU A 591 14.13 -17.47 -6.04
N ARG A 592 14.03 -18.21 -4.93
CA ARG A 592 13.53 -19.60 -4.93
C ARG A 592 12.01 -19.69 -4.94
N PHE A 593 11.28 -18.55 -4.79
CA PHE A 593 9.82 -18.59 -4.85
C PHE A 593 9.29 -18.78 -6.27
N PRO A 594 8.17 -19.50 -6.42
CA PRO A 594 7.50 -19.66 -7.70
C PRO A 594 6.70 -18.38 -8.06
N ASP A 595 7.41 -17.28 -8.22
CA ASP A 595 6.83 -15.97 -8.57
C ASP A 595 7.72 -15.26 -9.59
N PHE A 596 7.17 -14.88 -10.72
CA PHE A 596 7.91 -14.18 -11.78
C PHE A 596 8.47 -12.82 -11.31
N ARG A 597 7.99 -12.29 -10.18
CA ARG A 597 8.51 -11.08 -9.54
C ARG A 597 9.62 -11.37 -8.53
N GLY A 598 10.07 -12.63 -8.42
CA GLY A 598 11.07 -13.02 -7.42
C GLY A 598 12.35 -12.20 -7.50
N GLY A 599 12.89 -12.02 -8.73
CA GLY A 599 14.08 -11.18 -8.97
C GLY A 599 13.88 -9.72 -8.57
N GLU A 600 12.78 -9.12 -9.01
CA GLU A 600 12.44 -7.73 -8.66
C GLU A 600 12.34 -7.52 -7.16
N ARG A 601 11.64 -8.40 -6.45
CA ARG A 601 11.51 -8.31 -4.99
C ARG A 601 12.82 -8.51 -4.25
N THR A 602 13.65 -9.42 -4.75
CA THR A 602 14.99 -9.63 -4.16
C THR A 602 15.83 -8.38 -4.30
N TYR A 603 15.89 -7.78 -5.50
CA TYR A 603 16.61 -6.55 -5.72
C TYR A 603 16.12 -5.41 -4.80
N GLN A 604 14.81 -5.19 -4.77
CA GLN A 604 14.17 -4.15 -3.94
C GLN A 604 14.50 -4.34 -2.46
N LEU A 605 14.32 -5.56 -1.96
CA LEU A 605 14.52 -5.90 -0.56
C LEU A 605 15.98 -5.74 -0.14
N LEU A 606 16.91 -6.32 -0.89
CA LEU A 606 18.33 -6.27 -0.57
C LEU A 606 18.89 -4.84 -0.65
N THR A 607 18.45 -4.06 -1.63
CA THR A 607 18.83 -2.64 -1.74
C THR A 607 18.28 -1.81 -0.58
N GLN A 608 17.05 -2.07 -0.13
CA GLN A 608 16.47 -1.39 1.05
C GLN A 608 17.22 -1.74 2.33
N VAL A 609 17.57 -3.03 2.50
CA VAL A 609 18.35 -3.53 3.63
C VAL A 609 19.73 -2.90 3.62
N ALA A 610 20.43 -2.93 2.48
CA ALA A 610 21.74 -2.33 2.32
C ALA A 610 21.73 -0.82 2.64
N GLY A 611 20.67 -0.14 2.26
CA GLY A 611 20.49 1.29 2.57
C GLY A 611 20.37 1.62 4.06
N ARG A 612 20.37 0.62 4.97
CA ARG A 612 20.39 0.86 6.44
C ARG A 612 21.79 1.06 6.99
N ALA A 613 22.81 0.51 6.36
CA ALA A 613 24.18 0.69 6.75
C ALA A 613 24.73 2.09 6.39
N GLY A 614 25.57 2.66 7.23
CA GLY A 614 26.32 3.89 6.95
C GLY A 614 25.42 5.13 6.78
N ARG A 615 24.44 5.31 7.63
CA ARG A 615 23.62 6.54 7.68
C ARG A 615 24.21 7.63 8.53
N GLY A 616 25.13 7.26 9.43
CA GLY A 616 25.95 8.19 10.20
C GLY A 616 27.15 8.71 9.42
N ASP A 617 28.20 9.10 10.15
CA ASP A 617 29.43 9.63 9.57
C ASP A 617 30.43 8.54 9.18
N ARG A 618 30.16 7.29 9.57
CA ARG A 618 31.02 6.13 9.27
C ARG A 618 30.51 5.40 8.02
N PRO A 619 31.41 4.84 7.19
CA PRO A 619 31.01 4.06 6.01
C PRO A 619 30.26 2.79 6.44
N GLY A 620 29.26 2.41 5.68
CA GLY A 620 28.50 1.18 5.91
C GLY A 620 29.12 0.00 5.16
N HIS A 621 29.04 -1.18 5.77
CA HIS A 621 29.39 -2.45 5.16
C HIS A 621 28.17 -3.37 5.17
N VAL A 622 27.96 -4.11 4.08
CA VAL A 622 26.83 -5.05 3.93
C VAL A 622 27.39 -6.37 3.45
N ILE A 623 27.13 -7.43 4.21
CA ILE A 623 27.50 -8.79 3.85
C ILE A 623 26.24 -9.55 3.48
N ILE A 624 26.16 -10.03 2.24
CA ILE A 624 25.04 -10.84 1.73
C ILE A 624 25.55 -12.25 1.50
N GLN A 625 25.10 -13.17 2.32
CA GLN A 625 25.38 -14.59 2.14
C GLN A 625 24.46 -15.19 1.06
N THR A 626 25.01 -15.95 0.15
CA THR A 626 24.31 -16.50 -0.99
C THR A 626 24.94 -17.79 -1.50
N TRP A 627 24.12 -18.67 -2.04
CA TRP A 627 24.56 -19.87 -2.79
C TRP A 627 24.81 -19.57 -4.27
N LYS A 628 24.43 -18.36 -4.75
CA LYS A 628 24.49 -17.96 -6.16
C LYS A 628 25.07 -16.55 -6.34
N PRO A 629 26.32 -16.29 -5.96
CA PRO A 629 26.91 -14.97 -6.08
C PRO A 629 26.96 -14.44 -7.53
N GLU A 630 26.91 -15.35 -8.51
CA GLU A 630 26.87 -15.03 -9.94
C GLU A 630 25.50 -14.61 -10.48
N HIS A 631 24.42 -14.78 -9.68
CA HIS A 631 23.08 -14.42 -10.11
C HIS A 631 22.98 -12.94 -10.46
N HIS A 632 22.41 -12.61 -11.63
CA HIS A 632 22.36 -11.23 -12.14
C HIS A 632 21.75 -10.22 -11.16
N VAL A 633 20.73 -10.62 -10.38
CA VAL A 633 20.10 -9.81 -9.36
C VAL A 633 21.10 -9.44 -8.24
N LEU A 634 21.85 -10.43 -7.74
CA LEU A 634 22.78 -10.24 -6.63
C LEU A 634 23.98 -9.40 -7.04
N ARG A 635 24.51 -9.64 -8.26
CA ARG A 635 25.56 -8.78 -8.82
C ARG A 635 25.08 -7.34 -8.95
N ALA A 636 23.88 -7.12 -9.49
CA ALA A 636 23.33 -5.79 -9.64
C ALA A 636 23.13 -5.08 -8.29
N VAL A 637 22.73 -5.83 -7.23
CA VAL A 637 22.66 -5.29 -5.87
C VAL A 637 24.04 -4.88 -5.38
N ARG A 638 25.06 -5.74 -5.54
CA ARG A 638 26.45 -5.46 -5.13
C ARG A 638 26.99 -4.22 -5.83
N ASP A 639 26.76 -4.13 -7.13
CA ASP A 639 27.30 -3.06 -7.97
C ASP A 639 26.44 -1.77 -7.95
N GLY A 640 25.28 -1.80 -7.29
CA GLY A 640 24.32 -0.68 -7.28
C GLY A 640 23.70 -0.40 -8.65
N ASP A 641 23.72 -1.38 -9.57
CA ASP A 641 23.28 -1.24 -10.95
C ASP A 641 21.79 -1.56 -11.12
N PHE A 642 20.94 -0.58 -10.79
CA PHE A 642 19.49 -0.71 -11.02
C PHE A 642 19.12 -0.79 -12.50
N ASP A 643 19.78 -0.03 -13.36
CA ASP A 643 19.42 0.03 -14.79
C ASP A 643 19.76 -1.31 -15.49
N GLY A 644 20.91 -1.90 -15.22
CA GLY A 644 21.30 -3.22 -15.74
C GLY A 644 20.39 -4.36 -15.20
N PHE A 645 20.06 -4.31 -13.91
CA PHE A 645 19.06 -5.21 -13.32
C PHE A 645 17.73 -5.11 -14.05
N ALA A 646 17.18 -3.89 -14.18
CA ALA A 646 15.88 -3.65 -14.78
C ALA A 646 15.83 -4.09 -16.24
N GLU A 647 16.91 -3.91 -16.98
CA GLU A 647 17.01 -4.34 -18.37
C GLU A 647 16.99 -5.88 -18.48
N ALA A 648 17.74 -6.57 -17.64
CA ALA A 648 17.77 -8.03 -17.62
C ALA A 648 16.38 -8.61 -17.29
N GLU A 649 15.74 -8.11 -16.23
CA GLU A 649 14.39 -8.54 -15.82
C GLU A 649 13.32 -8.22 -16.86
N LEU A 650 13.35 -7.04 -17.45
CA LEU A 650 12.39 -6.68 -18.51
C LEU A 650 12.53 -7.55 -19.74
N ARG A 651 13.75 -7.96 -20.11
CA ARG A 651 13.98 -8.92 -21.21
C ARG A 651 13.35 -10.28 -20.90
N LEU A 652 13.54 -10.81 -19.68
CA LEU A 652 12.93 -12.06 -19.25
C LEU A 652 11.41 -11.98 -19.31
N ARG A 653 10.81 -10.94 -18.74
CA ARG A 653 9.36 -10.74 -18.75
C ARG A 653 8.78 -10.55 -20.14
N SER A 654 9.51 -9.89 -21.04
CA SER A 654 9.09 -9.71 -22.43
C SER A 654 8.99 -11.03 -23.18
N ARG A 655 9.96 -11.93 -22.99
CA ARG A 655 9.96 -13.27 -23.61
C ARG A 655 8.77 -14.11 -23.18
N GLN A 656 8.40 -13.99 -21.90
CA GLN A 656 7.32 -14.78 -21.31
C GLN A 656 5.95 -14.07 -21.38
N GLY A 657 5.89 -12.81 -21.83
CA GLY A 657 4.65 -12.03 -21.86
C GLY A 657 4.08 -11.73 -20.47
N TYR A 658 4.96 -11.58 -19.46
CA TYR A 658 4.56 -11.10 -18.12
C TYR A 658 4.46 -9.57 -18.08
N PRO A 659 3.71 -9.01 -17.11
CA PRO A 659 3.71 -7.56 -16.88
C PRO A 659 5.14 -6.99 -16.75
N PRO A 660 5.44 -5.85 -17.39
CA PRO A 660 4.57 -4.89 -18.06
C PRO A 660 4.30 -5.13 -19.57
N PHE A 661 4.67 -6.28 -20.13
CA PHE A 661 4.50 -6.57 -21.56
C PHE A 661 3.20 -7.31 -21.88
N GLY A 662 2.54 -7.85 -20.88
CA GLY A 662 1.23 -8.47 -20.93
C GLY A 662 0.43 -8.14 -19.68
N PHE A 663 -0.76 -8.71 -19.60
CA PHE A 663 -1.69 -8.59 -18.49
C PHE A 663 -1.93 -9.95 -17.86
N ALA A 664 -2.08 -9.98 -16.54
CA ALA A 664 -2.29 -11.22 -15.81
C ALA A 664 -3.41 -11.08 -14.78
N ALA A 665 -4.23 -12.10 -14.63
CA ALA A 665 -5.20 -12.22 -13.55
C ALA A 665 -5.08 -13.58 -12.87
N LEU A 666 -5.09 -13.57 -11.55
CA LEU A 666 -5.03 -14.78 -10.75
C LEU A 666 -6.42 -15.09 -10.20
N VAL A 667 -6.95 -16.24 -10.60
CA VAL A 667 -8.21 -16.76 -10.09
C VAL A 667 -7.89 -17.81 -9.02
N ARG A 668 -8.43 -17.59 -7.81
CA ARG A 668 -8.31 -18.52 -6.68
C ARG A 668 -9.64 -19.13 -6.34
N LEU A 669 -9.66 -20.46 -6.22
CA LEU A 669 -10.81 -21.21 -5.73
C LEU A 669 -10.44 -21.82 -4.38
N ASN A 670 -11.38 -21.89 -3.45
CA ASN A 670 -11.18 -22.61 -2.20
C ASN A 670 -12.48 -23.27 -1.71
N SER A 671 -12.33 -24.43 -1.06
CA SER A 671 -13.43 -25.20 -0.46
C SER A 671 -12.93 -26.09 0.66
N ALA A 672 -13.79 -26.43 1.63
CA ALA A 672 -13.52 -27.50 2.57
C ALA A 672 -13.58 -28.90 1.89
N ASP A 673 -14.40 -29.02 0.82
CA ASP A 673 -14.50 -30.22 0.00
C ASP A 673 -13.53 -30.17 -1.19
N GLN A 674 -12.53 -31.06 -1.17
CA GLN A 674 -11.51 -31.17 -2.23
C GLN A 674 -12.09 -31.67 -3.56
N VAL A 675 -13.12 -32.53 -3.52
CA VAL A 675 -13.74 -33.08 -4.74
C VAL A 675 -14.52 -31.97 -5.45
N ALA A 676 -15.37 -31.25 -4.71
CA ALA A 676 -16.11 -30.11 -5.24
C ALA A 676 -15.18 -29.04 -5.81
N LEU A 677 -14.06 -28.76 -5.11
CA LEU A 677 -13.04 -27.81 -5.58
C LEU A 677 -12.41 -28.23 -6.91
N THR A 678 -12.04 -29.51 -7.04
CA THR A 678 -11.43 -30.06 -8.26
C THR A 678 -12.40 -29.99 -9.43
N GLN A 679 -13.68 -30.34 -9.22
CA GLN A 679 -14.71 -30.26 -10.23
C GLN A 679 -14.97 -28.82 -10.67
N ALA A 680 -15.08 -27.88 -9.73
CA ALA A 680 -15.26 -26.47 -10.04
C ALA A 680 -14.09 -25.88 -10.82
N GLY A 681 -12.86 -26.26 -10.47
CA GLY A 681 -11.66 -25.86 -11.21
C GLY A 681 -11.65 -26.37 -12.65
N ALA A 682 -12.04 -27.64 -12.87
CA ALA A 682 -12.14 -28.22 -14.21
C ALA A 682 -13.24 -27.54 -15.04
N GLN A 683 -14.42 -27.31 -14.47
CA GLN A 683 -15.54 -26.63 -15.14
C GLN A 683 -15.16 -25.19 -15.54
N LEU A 684 -14.50 -24.47 -14.63
CA LEU A 684 -14.04 -23.12 -14.93
C LEU A 684 -13.00 -23.09 -16.05
N ARG A 685 -12.05 -24.04 -16.06
CA ARG A 685 -11.09 -24.17 -17.16
C ARG A 685 -11.80 -24.44 -18.47
N GLU A 686 -12.73 -25.39 -18.50
CA GLU A 686 -13.51 -25.72 -19.69
C GLU A 686 -14.25 -24.46 -20.22
N LEU A 687 -14.93 -23.72 -19.32
CA LEU A 687 -15.61 -22.47 -19.67
C LEU A 687 -14.65 -21.48 -20.32
N LEU A 688 -13.47 -21.26 -19.73
CA LEU A 688 -12.47 -20.27 -20.18
C LEU A 688 -11.76 -20.68 -21.49
N THR A 689 -11.76 -21.95 -21.84
CA THR A 689 -11.07 -22.49 -23.03
C THR A 689 -12.02 -22.79 -24.21
N ARG A 690 -13.32 -22.49 -24.08
CA ARG A 690 -14.29 -22.67 -25.19
C ARG A 690 -13.92 -21.78 -26.38
N PRO A 691 -14.19 -22.20 -27.62
CA PRO A 691 -13.91 -21.38 -28.82
C PRO A 691 -14.59 -20.02 -28.82
N THR A 692 -15.73 -19.87 -28.11
CA THR A 692 -16.49 -18.64 -27.97
C THR A 692 -15.97 -17.73 -26.83
N SER A 693 -15.05 -18.23 -26.02
CA SER A 693 -14.51 -17.47 -24.88
C SER A 693 -13.41 -16.50 -25.32
N PRO A 694 -13.15 -15.46 -24.52
CA PRO A 694 -12.07 -14.50 -24.80
C PRO A 694 -10.71 -15.21 -24.95
N ARG A 695 -9.89 -14.73 -25.89
CA ARG A 695 -8.58 -15.32 -26.17
C ARG A 695 -7.58 -14.96 -25.07
N VAL A 696 -7.48 -15.80 -24.07
CA VAL A 696 -6.51 -15.69 -22.98
C VAL A 696 -5.75 -17.01 -22.81
N HIS A 697 -4.52 -16.95 -22.36
CA HIS A 697 -3.78 -18.15 -21.96
C HIS A 697 -4.24 -18.58 -20.57
N VAL A 698 -4.84 -19.77 -20.48
CA VAL A 698 -5.34 -20.35 -19.22
C VAL A 698 -4.33 -21.38 -18.71
N LEU A 699 -3.64 -21.06 -17.62
CA LEU A 699 -2.68 -21.92 -16.95
C LEU A 699 -3.30 -22.47 -15.66
N GLY A 700 -3.25 -23.78 -15.47
CA GLY A 700 -3.96 -24.47 -14.39
C GLY A 700 -5.29 -25.08 -14.88
N PRO A 701 -6.21 -25.55 -13.98
CA PRO A 701 -6.13 -25.42 -12.51
C PRO A 701 -4.97 -26.21 -11.91
N THR A 702 -4.38 -25.67 -10.87
CA THR A 702 -3.33 -26.30 -10.09
C THR A 702 -3.49 -25.95 -8.62
N ASP A 703 -2.96 -26.77 -7.72
CA ASP A 703 -2.95 -26.43 -6.29
C ASP A 703 -2.25 -25.09 -6.08
N ALA A 704 -2.76 -24.27 -5.17
CA ALA A 704 -2.05 -23.07 -4.77
C ALA A 704 -0.72 -23.44 -4.07
N PRO A 705 0.30 -22.55 -4.05
CA PRO A 705 1.57 -22.77 -3.35
C PRO A 705 1.39 -23.18 -1.87
N ILE A 706 0.35 -22.67 -1.22
CA ILE A 706 -0.13 -23.16 0.07
C ILE A 706 -1.47 -23.86 -0.18
N PRO A 707 -1.49 -25.19 -0.32
CA PRO A 707 -2.67 -25.88 -0.82
C PRO A 707 -3.82 -25.99 0.18
N ARG A 708 -3.57 -25.78 1.48
CA ARG A 708 -4.60 -25.80 2.52
C ARG A 708 -4.36 -24.73 3.57
N VAL A 709 -5.37 -23.88 3.83
CA VAL A 709 -5.36 -22.81 4.85
C VAL A 709 -6.68 -22.82 5.60
N ARG A 710 -6.65 -22.82 6.93
CA ARG A 710 -7.85 -22.85 7.78
C ARG A 710 -8.85 -23.92 7.32
N GLU A 711 -8.36 -25.13 7.16
CA GLU A 711 -9.10 -26.32 6.72
C GLU A 711 -9.71 -26.27 5.33
N ARG A 712 -9.44 -25.23 4.54
CA ARG A 712 -9.91 -25.10 3.16
C ARG A 712 -8.80 -25.42 2.17
N TYR A 713 -9.09 -26.29 1.21
CA TYR A 713 -8.23 -26.57 0.05
C TYR A 713 -8.25 -25.38 -0.89
N ARG A 714 -7.15 -25.16 -1.61
CA ARG A 714 -6.97 -24.02 -2.50
C ARG A 714 -6.41 -24.45 -3.83
N THR A 715 -7.08 -24.02 -4.90
CA THR A 715 -6.67 -24.20 -6.29
C THR A 715 -6.61 -22.86 -6.98
N GLN A 716 -5.74 -22.72 -7.98
CA GLN A 716 -5.60 -21.49 -8.73
C GLN A 716 -5.52 -21.70 -10.23
N ILE A 717 -5.96 -20.67 -10.97
CA ILE A 717 -5.84 -20.57 -12.44
C ILE A 717 -5.19 -19.21 -12.71
N LEU A 718 -4.11 -19.21 -13.50
CA LEU A 718 -3.48 -17.98 -13.97
C LEU A 718 -3.95 -17.68 -15.40
N LEU A 719 -4.56 -16.53 -15.59
CA LEU A 719 -4.96 -16.00 -16.89
C LEU A 719 -3.91 -15.00 -17.36
N ARG A 720 -3.47 -15.11 -18.60
CA ARG A 720 -2.55 -14.16 -19.23
C ARG A 720 -3.06 -13.73 -20.60
N SER A 721 -2.84 -12.47 -20.95
CA SER A 721 -3.18 -11.94 -22.26
C SER A 721 -2.20 -10.84 -22.67
N SER A 722 -1.95 -10.67 -23.96
CA SER A 722 -1.23 -9.51 -24.51
C SER A 722 -2.08 -8.24 -24.50
N GLU A 723 -3.40 -8.38 -24.37
CA GLU A 723 -4.38 -7.30 -24.39
C GLU A 723 -5.23 -7.31 -23.13
N ARG A 724 -5.67 -6.12 -22.71
CA ARG A 724 -6.48 -5.94 -21.50
C ARG A 724 -7.92 -6.42 -21.68
N THR A 725 -8.56 -6.06 -22.78
CA THR A 725 -9.97 -6.34 -23.01
C THR A 725 -10.30 -7.84 -22.92
N PRO A 726 -9.59 -8.77 -23.57
CA PRO A 726 -9.86 -10.20 -23.41
C PRO A 726 -9.68 -10.69 -21.97
N LEU A 727 -8.69 -10.13 -21.23
CA LEU A 727 -8.49 -10.50 -19.83
C LEU A 727 -9.65 -10.06 -18.93
N HIS A 728 -10.17 -8.84 -19.13
CA HIS A 728 -11.34 -8.34 -18.39
C HIS A 728 -12.61 -9.11 -18.73
N GLN A 729 -12.81 -9.46 -19.99
CA GLN A 729 -13.93 -10.31 -20.42
C GLN A 729 -13.84 -11.70 -19.77
N ALA A 730 -12.65 -12.29 -19.74
CA ALA A 730 -12.45 -13.56 -19.03
C ALA A 730 -12.71 -13.43 -17.53
N ALA A 731 -12.28 -12.33 -16.90
CA ALA A 731 -12.57 -12.05 -15.49
C ALA A 731 -14.08 -11.91 -15.22
N ALA A 732 -14.83 -11.29 -16.14
CA ALA A 732 -16.29 -11.22 -16.06
C ALA A 732 -16.96 -12.61 -16.13
N LEU A 733 -16.47 -13.50 -17.01
CA LEU A 733 -16.93 -14.90 -17.04
C LEU A 733 -16.64 -15.64 -15.72
N VAL A 734 -15.47 -15.40 -15.10
CA VAL A 734 -15.16 -15.96 -13.79
C VAL A 734 -16.10 -15.45 -12.72
N THR A 735 -16.49 -14.17 -12.78
CA THR A 735 -17.45 -13.59 -11.83
C THR A 735 -18.84 -14.23 -11.99
N ALA A 736 -19.33 -14.38 -13.21
CA ALA A 736 -20.60 -15.06 -13.49
C ALA A 736 -20.57 -16.54 -13.03
N PHE A 737 -19.44 -17.23 -13.24
CA PHE A 737 -19.24 -18.59 -12.74
C PHE A 737 -19.24 -18.64 -11.21
N ALA A 738 -18.58 -17.68 -10.54
CA ALA A 738 -18.58 -17.58 -9.07
C ALA A 738 -20.00 -17.39 -8.51
N GLU A 739 -20.85 -16.62 -9.21
CA GLU A 739 -22.25 -16.42 -8.85
C GLU A 739 -23.06 -17.70 -8.95
N SER A 740 -22.82 -18.53 -9.96
CA SER A 740 -23.47 -19.84 -10.10
C SER A 740 -23.15 -20.81 -8.96
N LEU A 741 -22.02 -20.61 -8.27
CA LEU A 741 -21.58 -21.43 -7.16
C LEU A 741 -21.98 -20.90 -5.77
N ARG A 742 -22.77 -19.82 -5.67
CA ARG A 742 -23.16 -19.19 -4.36
C ARG A 742 -23.82 -20.16 -3.38
N ALA A 743 -24.57 -21.15 -3.88
CA ALA A 743 -25.21 -22.16 -3.05
C ALA A 743 -24.28 -23.28 -2.57
N THR A 744 -23.02 -23.28 -3.00
CA THR A 744 -22.00 -24.29 -2.64
C THR A 744 -21.01 -23.74 -1.65
N ASP A 745 -20.15 -24.62 -1.10
CA ASP A 745 -19.00 -24.18 -0.26
C ASP A 745 -17.83 -23.65 -1.09
N VAL A 746 -17.83 -23.79 -2.42
CA VAL A 746 -16.74 -23.30 -3.26
C VAL A 746 -16.77 -21.79 -3.36
N ARG A 747 -15.68 -21.14 -2.96
CA ARG A 747 -15.48 -19.69 -3.10
C ARG A 747 -14.50 -19.40 -4.22
N VAL A 748 -14.88 -18.52 -5.13
CA VAL A 748 -14.04 -18.09 -6.25
C VAL A 748 -13.71 -16.62 -6.09
N SER A 749 -12.47 -16.26 -6.37
CA SER A 749 -12.04 -14.87 -6.34
C SER A 749 -11.04 -14.58 -7.46
N THR A 750 -11.16 -13.41 -8.07
CA THR A 750 -10.28 -12.95 -9.16
C THR A 750 -9.45 -11.78 -8.68
N ASP A 751 -8.16 -11.80 -9.00
CA ASP A 751 -7.22 -10.72 -8.75
C ASP A 751 -6.56 -10.29 -10.07
N ILE A 752 -7.03 -9.19 -10.63
CA ILE A 752 -6.45 -8.59 -11.83
C ILE A 752 -5.20 -7.82 -11.40
N ASP A 753 -4.13 -7.93 -12.21
CA ASP A 753 -2.81 -7.37 -11.92
C ASP A 753 -2.28 -7.81 -10.53
N ALA A 754 -2.36 -9.13 -10.28
CA ALA A 754 -1.91 -9.73 -9.04
C ALA A 754 -0.43 -9.40 -8.78
N GLN A 755 -0.15 -8.93 -7.57
CA GLN A 755 1.22 -8.63 -7.13
C GLN A 755 1.92 -9.84 -6.54
N SER A 756 1.18 -10.89 -6.17
CA SER A 756 1.73 -12.12 -5.63
C SER A 756 0.97 -13.32 -6.14
N MET A 757 1.73 -14.34 -6.51
CA MET A 757 1.20 -15.65 -6.92
C MET A 757 1.05 -16.62 -5.72
N LEU A 758 1.38 -16.18 -4.50
CA LEU A 758 1.25 -16.93 -3.25
C LEU A 758 -0.13 -16.78 -2.61
#